data_cbb9283284583560f2f7d385a3e2224a
#
_entry.id   cbb9283284583560f2f7d385a3e2224a
#
_cell.length_a   1.000
_cell.length_b   1.000
_cell.length_c   1.000
_cell.angle_alpha   90.00
_cell.angle_beta   90.00
_cell.angle_gamma   90.00
#
_symmetry.space_group_name_H-M   'P 1'
#
loop_
_entity.id
_entity.type
_entity.pdbx_description
1 polymer ?
#
loop_
_entity_poly.entity_id
_entity_poly.type
_entity_poly.pdbx_seq_one_letter_code
_entity_poly.pdbx_strand_id
1 'polypeptide(L)'
;MKNRMIKVGTVVPRMKVANVTYNTAQIIQTMNENADAGFLVYPELCLTGYTCGDLFGQFPLLDAVEEGLFKIANASNKLEGLTVVVGAPLRFENHLYNCAVYISEGVIVAVVPKINLPTYSEFYESRWFTSGKNIVSQTIQLGDEFIPFGRNILACDSRSGAIVGLDICEDLWVPDKPSTHACLAGANIIANLSASDEMIGKQDYRRTMVLQQSASCYCAYLYVSSATDESSTDLVFSGHSMIACNGRLLTDSIFPEDTKVETVVIDLESIEKNRRHQTTFDLEENHDDYVYVDVSIKPISNQDEITVDELVDALRKEGYAVNRNPFVPVDDEERGRRCMKILEIQANGLATRVRSTGIKNLVIGISGGLDSTLALLVCHQARKLVPDIHIIGYTLPSHGNTTSYTYNNALDLMRALDVEMHEVAIEEGVQAHLKQIGHPGSYQGDGDTTYENAQARMRTYILMDVANMANGLVVGTGDLSELALGWCTYNGDHMSMYAVNASVPKTLVQYICRTYAYICNQEDLKEVLLKICNTPISPELTPHDENGKIAQRTEDKIGKYDLNDFFLYYVLRYGYSPEKIMVLALTAYPELEKEKVREAMLRFFKRFFNQQFKRSCLPDGPKVGSVTLSPRGDWRMPSDASAELWLEQVKKA
;
A
#
# COMPACT_ATOMS: atom_id res chain seq x y z
N MET A 1 -0.47 -20.41 -9.60
CA MET A 1 0.46 -19.51 -8.85
C MET A 1 0.51 -19.95 -7.39
N LYS A 2 1.60 -19.67 -6.66
CA LYS A 2 1.66 -19.92 -5.22
C LYS A 2 0.71 -18.97 -4.50
N ASN A 3 -0.09 -19.53 -3.58
CA ASN A 3 -1.02 -18.73 -2.80
C ASN A 3 -0.39 -18.34 -1.46
N ARG A 4 -0.01 -17.06 -1.31
CA ARG A 4 0.58 -16.48 -0.10
C ARG A 4 -0.36 -15.47 0.60
N MET A 5 -1.66 -15.60 0.32
CA MET A 5 -2.68 -14.82 0.99
C MET A 5 -3.35 -15.68 2.05
N ILE A 6 -3.33 -15.24 3.29
CA ILE A 6 -3.83 -15.98 4.45
C ILE A 6 -4.90 -15.19 5.19
N LYS A 7 -5.94 -15.85 5.67
CA LYS A 7 -6.92 -15.27 6.57
C LYS A 7 -6.45 -15.42 8.01
N VAL A 8 -6.22 -14.30 8.68
CA VAL A 8 -5.81 -14.24 10.08
C VAL A 8 -6.85 -13.52 10.91
N GLY A 9 -6.93 -13.80 12.21
CA GLY A 9 -7.90 -13.14 13.06
C GLY A 9 -7.48 -12.99 14.51
N THR A 10 -8.09 -11.98 15.15
CA THR A 10 -8.09 -11.76 16.60
C THR A 10 -9.44 -12.15 17.16
N VAL A 11 -9.45 -12.85 18.30
CA VAL A 11 -10.67 -13.34 18.94
C VAL A 11 -10.74 -12.83 20.37
N VAL A 12 -11.77 -12.07 20.70
CA VAL A 12 -12.13 -11.66 22.06
C VAL A 12 -13.34 -12.48 22.50
N PRO A 13 -13.14 -13.65 23.14
CA PRO A 13 -14.24 -14.51 23.55
C PRO A 13 -14.92 -13.98 24.81
N ARG A 14 -16.17 -14.37 25.03
CA ARG A 14 -16.77 -14.27 26.36
C ARG A 14 -16.01 -15.17 27.33
N MET A 15 -15.82 -14.72 28.55
CA MET A 15 -15.07 -15.46 29.53
C MET A 15 -15.68 -15.35 30.94
N LYS A 16 -15.20 -16.18 31.84
CA LYS A 16 -15.50 -16.10 33.26
C LYS A 16 -14.21 -16.32 34.05
N VAL A 17 -13.88 -15.38 34.92
CA VAL A 17 -12.66 -15.47 35.76
C VAL A 17 -12.66 -16.78 36.55
N ALA A 18 -11.53 -17.49 36.49
CA ALA A 18 -11.25 -18.80 37.09
C ALA A 18 -12.17 -19.96 36.63
N ASN A 19 -12.99 -19.77 35.57
CA ASN A 19 -13.84 -20.84 35.04
C ASN A 19 -13.25 -21.42 33.74
N VAL A 20 -12.18 -22.21 33.87
CA VAL A 20 -11.45 -22.80 32.73
C VAL A 20 -12.38 -23.62 31.83
N THR A 21 -13.33 -24.37 32.39
CA THR A 21 -14.26 -25.18 31.59
C THR A 21 -15.11 -24.33 30.65
N TYR A 22 -15.65 -23.24 31.15
CA TYR A 22 -16.43 -22.29 30.34
C TYR A 22 -15.55 -21.63 29.28
N ASN A 23 -14.39 -21.12 29.67
CA ASN A 23 -13.48 -20.40 28.77
C ASN A 23 -12.97 -21.32 27.66
N THR A 24 -12.59 -22.55 27.97
CA THR A 24 -12.22 -23.58 26.99
C THR A 24 -13.34 -23.83 25.98
N ALA A 25 -14.59 -23.94 26.44
CA ALA A 25 -15.73 -24.13 25.55
C ALA A 25 -15.95 -22.95 24.61
N GLN A 26 -15.77 -21.71 25.08
CA GLN A 26 -15.86 -20.51 24.22
C GLN A 26 -14.76 -20.44 23.18
N ILE A 27 -13.52 -20.82 23.54
CA ILE A 27 -12.39 -20.91 22.60
C ILE A 27 -12.71 -21.95 21.52
N ILE A 28 -13.13 -23.15 21.88
CA ILE A 28 -13.48 -24.22 20.94
C ILE A 28 -14.65 -23.80 20.03
N GLN A 29 -15.65 -23.13 20.58
CA GLN A 29 -16.79 -22.63 19.80
C GLN A 29 -16.29 -21.65 18.72
N THR A 30 -15.53 -20.63 19.11
CA THR A 30 -15.04 -19.62 18.15
C THR A 30 -14.06 -20.18 17.12
N MET A 31 -13.24 -21.19 17.49
CA MET A 31 -12.42 -21.93 16.51
C MET A 31 -13.28 -22.62 15.45
N ASN A 32 -14.35 -23.31 15.86
CA ASN A 32 -15.24 -24.01 14.93
C ASN A 32 -16.02 -23.04 14.02
N GLU A 33 -16.47 -21.91 14.56
CA GLU A 33 -17.19 -20.88 13.82
C GLU A 33 -16.30 -20.15 12.79
N ASN A 34 -14.98 -20.16 12.99
CA ASN A 34 -13.98 -19.54 12.12
C ASN A 34 -13.00 -20.56 11.53
N ALA A 35 -13.47 -21.76 11.26
CA ALA A 35 -12.68 -22.87 10.71
C ALA A 35 -12.05 -22.57 9.33
N ASP A 36 -12.49 -21.52 8.64
CA ASP A 36 -11.96 -21.05 7.37
C ASP A 36 -10.71 -20.15 7.53
N ALA A 37 -10.41 -19.66 8.73
CA ALA A 37 -9.17 -18.96 9.01
C ALA A 37 -7.96 -19.90 8.98
N GLY A 38 -6.78 -19.33 8.66
CA GLY A 38 -5.50 -20.02 8.78
C GLY A 38 -4.86 -19.81 10.14
N PHE A 39 -5.10 -18.65 10.77
CA PHE A 39 -4.48 -18.30 12.05
C PHE A 39 -5.42 -17.46 12.93
N LEU A 40 -5.58 -17.84 14.19
CA LEU A 40 -6.35 -17.09 15.20
C LEU A 40 -5.53 -16.89 16.48
N VAL A 41 -5.65 -15.71 17.07
CA VAL A 41 -5.02 -15.37 18.34
C VAL A 41 -6.05 -14.94 19.38
N TYR A 42 -5.88 -15.42 20.62
CA TYR A 42 -6.73 -15.16 21.78
C TYR A 42 -5.98 -14.31 22.80
N PRO A 43 -6.67 -13.68 23.77
CA PRO A 43 -6.05 -12.85 24.79
C PRO A 43 -5.08 -13.59 25.72
N GLU A 44 -4.24 -12.83 26.39
CA GLU A 44 -3.38 -13.26 27.48
C GLU A 44 -4.20 -13.94 28.58
N LEU A 45 -3.73 -15.10 29.08
CA LEU A 45 -4.38 -15.88 30.15
C LEU A 45 -5.87 -16.16 29.90
N CYS A 46 -6.32 -16.24 28.64
CA CYS A 46 -7.73 -16.39 28.28
C CYS A 46 -8.38 -17.69 28.78
N LEU A 47 -7.60 -18.71 29.17
CA LEU A 47 -8.12 -19.93 29.77
C LEU A 47 -8.60 -19.70 31.22
N THR A 48 -7.95 -18.82 31.96
CA THR A 48 -8.27 -18.54 33.37
C THR A 48 -8.96 -17.19 33.59
N GLY A 49 -8.68 -16.21 32.76
CA GLY A 49 -8.77 -14.80 33.02
C GLY A 49 -7.47 -14.27 33.63
N TYR A 50 -7.16 -13.02 33.33
CA TYR A 50 -5.97 -12.31 33.85
C TYR A 50 -6.13 -11.95 35.33
N THR A 51 -7.35 -11.67 35.75
CA THR A 51 -7.67 -11.13 37.08
C THR A 51 -7.89 -12.19 38.16
N CYS A 52 -7.32 -13.39 37.99
CA CYS A 52 -7.44 -14.49 38.97
C CYS A 52 -6.73 -14.23 40.32
N GLY A 53 -5.75 -13.31 40.36
CA GLY A 53 -5.03 -12.99 41.58
C GLY A 53 -4.34 -14.21 42.19
N ASP A 54 -4.44 -14.35 43.52
CA ASP A 54 -3.78 -15.47 44.25
C ASP A 54 -4.39 -16.86 43.94
N LEU A 55 -5.48 -16.93 43.13
CA LEU A 55 -5.98 -18.20 42.61
C LEU A 55 -4.99 -18.87 41.67
N PHE A 56 -4.06 -18.13 41.05
CA PHE A 56 -2.96 -18.71 40.27
C PHE A 56 -2.07 -19.67 41.07
N GLY A 57 -2.05 -19.57 42.40
CA GLY A 57 -1.36 -20.52 43.29
C GLY A 57 -2.13 -21.82 43.57
N GLN A 58 -3.35 -21.99 43.05
CA GLN A 58 -4.22 -23.12 43.39
C GLN A 58 -4.13 -24.24 42.37
N PHE A 59 -3.79 -25.46 42.84
CA PHE A 59 -3.68 -26.65 42.00
C PHE A 59 -4.92 -26.92 41.15
N PRO A 60 -6.16 -26.84 41.67
CA PRO A 60 -7.35 -27.10 40.84
C PRO A 60 -7.48 -26.19 39.62
N LEU A 61 -7.03 -24.94 39.70
CA LEU A 61 -7.02 -24.01 38.55
C LEU A 61 -6.02 -24.45 37.52
N LEU A 62 -4.78 -24.77 37.94
CA LEU A 62 -3.68 -25.13 37.05
C LEU A 62 -3.88 -26.50 36.40
N ASP A 63 -4.45 -27.46 37.12
CA ASP A 63 -4.78 -28.79 36.59
C ASP A 63 -5.90 -28.67 35.53
N ALA A 64 -6.91 -27.84 35.78
CA ALA A 64 -7.95 -27.56 34.80
C ALA A 64 -7.42 -26.87 33.53
N VAL A 65 -6.38 -26.02 33.64
CA VAL A 65 -5.72 -25.38 32.49
C VAL A 65 -5.07 -26.43 31.58
N GLU A 66 -4.31 -27.37 32.14
CA GLU A 66 -3.70 -28.45 31.34
C GLU A 66 -4.78 -29.29 30.61
N GLU A 67 -5.84 -29.69 31.32
CA GLU A 67 -6.98 -30.36 30.67
C GLU A 67 -7.65 -29.53 29.58
N GLY A 68 -7.77 -28.22 29.80
CA GLY A 68 -8.35 -27.27 28.84
C GLY A 68 -7.55 -27.19 27.55
N LEU A 69 -6.22 -27.12 27.67
CA LEU A 69 -5.30 -27.09 26.51
C LEU A 69 -5.43 -28.35 25.66
N PHE A 70 -5.46 -29.55 26.28
CA PHE A 70 -5.67 -30.81 25.55
C PHE A 70 -7.05 -30.89 24.88
N LYS A 71 -8.09 -30.31 25.50
CA LYS A 71 -9.44 -30.24 24.89
C LYS A 71 -9.42 -29.34 23.65
N ILE A 72 -8.73 -28.19 23.72
CA ILE A 72 -8.56 -27.27 22.56
C ILE A 72 -7.77 -27.97 21.46
N ALA A 73 -6.63 -28.61 21.82
CA ALA A 73 -5.81 -29.36 20.86
C ALA A 73 -6.64 -30.46 20.16
N ASN A 74 -7.37 -31.27 20.94
CA ASN A 74 -8.22 -32.31 20.33
C ASN A 74 -9.32 -31.73 19.41
N ALA A 75 -9.89 -30.57 19.76
CA ALA A 75 -10.86 -29.90 18.91
C ALA A 75 -10.22 -29.40 17.60
N SER A 76 -8.99 -28.92 17.64
CA SER A 76 -8.26 -28.43 16.47
C SER A 76 -7.94 -29.52 15.44
N ASN A 77 -7.90 -30.78 15.84
CA ASN A 77 -7.63 -31.93 14.94
C ASN A 77 -8.62 -32.05 13.75
N LYS A 78 -9.79 -31.45 13.88
CA LYS A 78 -10.82 -31.42 12.82
C LYS A 78 -10.78 -30.15 11.95
N LEU A 79 -9.88 -29.23 12.28
CA LEU A 79 -9.80 -27.89 11.69
C LEU A 79 -8.52 -27.77 10.85
N GLU A 80 -8.50 -28.51 9.73
CA GLU A 80 -7.34 -28.59 8.83
C GLU A 80 -6.82 -27.20 8.45
N GLY A 81 -5.51 -26.99 8.65
CA GLY A 81 -4.82 -25.75 8.31
C GLY A 81 -5.16 -24.54 9.20
N LEU A 82 -5.80 -24.75 10.34
CA LEU A 82 -6.00 -23.72 11.36
C LEU A 82 -5.01 -23.90 12.51
N THR A 83 -4.17 -22.89 12.70
CA THR A 83 -3.32 -22.75 13.91
C THR A 83 -3.92 -21.69 14.82
N VAL A 84 -3.97 -21.96 16.12
CA VAL A 84 -4.42 -21.00 17.13
C VAL A 84 -3.37 -20.76 18.18
N VAL A 85 -3.39 -19.56 18.79
CA VAL A 85 -2.55 -19.22 19.94
C VAL A 85 -3.45 -18.77 21.08
N VAL A 86 -3.29 -19.43 22.24
CA VAL A 86 -4.08 -19.14 23.46
C VAL A 86 -3.16 -18.81 24.63
N GLY A 87 -3.63 -17.94 25.55
CA GLY A 87 -2.90 -17.57 26.76
C GLY A 87 -3.25 -18.49 27.94
N ALA A 88 -2.23 -19.00 28.66
CA ALA A 88 -2.39 -19.93 29.77
C ALA A 88 -1.30 -19.78 30.82
N PRO A 89 -1.60 -19.91 32.13
CA PRO A 89 -0.60 -20.06 33.18
C PRO A 89 -0.09 -21.51 33.21
N LEU A 90 1.22 -21.72 33.13
CA LEU A 90 1.81 -23.06 33.11
C LEU A 90 2.93 -23.24 34.14
N ARG A 91 2.94 -24.41 34.78
CA ARG A 91 3.99 -24.84 35.72
C ARG A 91 5.18 -25.38 34.94
N PHE A 92 6.35 -24.88 35.24
CA PHE A 92 7.60 -25.49 34.78
C PHE A 92 8.60 -25.53 35.94
N GLU A 93 9.10 -26.71 36.25
CA GLU A 93 9.89 -26.97 37.46
C GLU A 93 9.13 -26.50 38.72
N ASN A 94 9.71 -25.58 39.51
CA ASN A 94 9.08 -25.01 40.70
C ASN A 94 8.53 -23.58 40.48
N HIS A 95 8.31 -23.20 39.24
CA HIS A 95 7.88 -21.87 38.87
C HIS A 95 6.57 -21.90 38.07
N LEU A 96 5.87 -20.78 38.08
CA LEU A 96 4.68 -20.53 37.25
C LEU A 96 5.02 -19.47 36.20
N TYR A 97 4.64 -19.72 34.98
CA TYR A 97 4.86 -18.81 33.83
C TYR A 97 3.55 -18.41 33.19
N ASN A 98 3.46 -17.16 32.80
CA ASN A 98 2.41 -16.66 31.90
C ASN A 98 2.84 -16.98 30.47
N CYS A 99 2.09 -17.82 29.77
CA CYS A 99 2.51 -18.41 28.50
C CYS A 99 1.52 -18.17 27.37
N ALA A 100 2.05 -18.07 26.16
CA ALA A 100 1.32 -18.26 24.92
C ALA A 100 1.58 -19.65 24.36
N VAL A 101 0.53 -20.36 23.95
CA VAL A 101 0.58 -21.76 23.54
C VAL A 101 0.12 -21.88 22.09
N TYR A 102 1.00 -22.39 21.22
CA TYR A 102 0.65 -22.73 19.84
C TYR A 102 -0.03 -24.10 19.78
N ILE A 103 -1.19 -24.14 19.14
CA ILE A 103 -1.99 -25.35 18.92
C ILE A 103 -2.33 -25.48 17.45
N SER A 104 -2.03 -26.61 16.83
CA SER A 104 -2.26 -26.89 15.42
C SER A 104 -2.60 -28.36 15.20
N GLU A 105 -3.67 -28.65 14.45
CA GLU A 105 -4.02 -30.00 13.98
C GLU A 105 -3.96 -31.10 15.05
N GLY A 106 -4.51 -30.82 16.21
CA GLY A 106 -4.60 -31.80 17.31
C GLY A 106 -3.43 -31.78 18.28
N VAL A 107 -2.40 -30.96 18.05
CA VAL A 107 -1.14 -30.97 18.79
C VAL A 107 -0.89 -29.63 19.48
N ILE A 108 -0.40 -29.66 20.71
CA ILE A 108 0.24 -28.52 21.36
C ILE A 108 1.68 -28.45 20.83
N VAL A 109 1.94 -27.50 19.93
CA VAL A 109 3.19 -27.48 19.15
C VAL A 109 4.34 -26.87 19.94
N ALA A 110 4.09 -25.78 20.65
CA ALA A 110 5.12 -25.08 21.42
C ALA A 110 4.50 -24.14 22.45
N VAL A 111 5.31 -23.77 23.44
CA VAL A 111 4.95 -22.85 24.53
C VAL A 111 5.99 -21.73 24.62
N VAL A 112 5.52 -20.48 24.63
CA VAL A 112 6.37 -19.29 24.74
C VAL A 112 6.02 -18.56 26.05
N PRO A 113 6.97 -18.43 27.00
CA PRO A 113 6.74 -17.71 28.24
C PRO A 113 6.91 -16.20 28.06
N LYS A 114 6.11 -15.40 28.77
CA LYS A 114 6.23 -13.95 28.83
C LYS A 114 7.59 -13.53 29.35
N ILE A 115 8.22 -12.57 28.66
CA ILE A 115 9.58 -12.12 29.00
C ILE A 115 9.51 -10.98 30.03
N ASN A 116 8.67 -9.97 29.78
CA ASN A 116 8.59 -8.76 30.59
C ASN A 116 7.35 -8.80 31.47
N LEU A 117 7.54 -8.84 32.79
CA LEU A 117 6.45 -8.89 33.78
C LEU A 117 6.22 -7.49 34.36
N PRO A 118 5.10 -6.81 34.07
CA PRO A 118 4.80 -5.53 34.70
C PRO A 118 4.54 -5.74 36.21
N THR A 119 5.25 -4.95 37.02
CA THR A 119 5.11 -4.95 38.47
C THR A 119 5.24 -3.52 38.96
N TYR A 120 4.40 -2.67 38.44
CA TYR A 120 4.28 -1.24 38.77
C TYR A 120 2.81 -0.80 38.66
N SER A 121 2.45 0.27 39.35
CA SER A 121 1.09 0.81 39.39
C SER A 121 0.07 -0.29 39.75
N GLU A 122 -0.87 -0.58 38.86
CA GLU A 122 -1.92 -1.58 38.99
C GLU A 122 -1.47 -3.03 38.73
N PHE A 123 -0.27 -3.26 38.24
CA PHE A 123 0.20 -4.59 37.84
C PHE A 123 1.05 -5.26 38.93
N TYR A 124 0.81 -6.56 39.16
CA TYR A 124 1.45 -7.38 40.19
C TYR A 124 2.00 -8.72 39.65
N GLU A 125 2.35 -8.82 38.37
CA GLU A 125 2.63 -10.11 37.73
C GLU A 125 3.78 -10.88 38.39
N SER A 126 4.85 -10.22 38.87
CA SER A 126 5.95 -10.87 39.57
C SER A 126 5.54 -11.48 40.94
N ARG A 127 4.32 -11.23 41.44
CA ARG A 127 3.77 -11.91 42.60
C ARG A 127 3.47 -13.38 42.30
N TRP A 128 3.04 -13.66 41.06
CA TRP A 128 2.58 -15.00 40.68
C TRP A 128 3.49 -15.66 39.67
N PHE A 129 4.05 -14.91 38.71
CA PHE A 129 4.75 -15.42 37.56
C PHE A 129 6.26 -15.17 37.61
N THR A 130 7.01 -16.07 36.98
CA THR A 130 8.44 -15.94 36.74
C THR A 130 8.68 -15.49 35.30
N SER A 131 9.64 -14.57 35.09
CA SER A 131 10.01 -14.11 33.75
C SER A 131 10.61 -15.23 32.92
N GLY A 132 10.13 -15.33 31.67
CA GLY A 132 10.67 -16.24 30.66
C GLY A 132 12.04 -15.83 30.08
N LYS A 133 12.62 -14.71 30.54
CA LYS A 133 13.86 -14.17 29.98
C LYS A 133 15.02 -15.16 29.89
N ASN A 134 15.12 -16.07 30.85
CA ASN A 134 16.20 -17.08 30.93
C ASN A 134 15.82 -18.41 30.29
N ILE A 135 14.59 -18.56 29.78
CA ILE A 135 14.14 -19.79 29.12
C ILE A 135 14.37 -19.61 27.61
N VAL A 136 15.55 -20.01 27.14
CA VAL A 136 15.92 -19.85 25.73
C VAL A 136 15.35 -20.99 24.88
N SER A 137 15.70 -22.23 25.23
CA SER A 137 15.21 -23.43 24.53
C SER A 137 15.21 -24.59 25.52
N GLN A 138 14.04 -25.02 25.95
CA GLN A 138 13.80 -26.08 26.93
C GLN A 138 12.63 -26.94 26.43
N THR A 139 12.23 -27.91 27.26
CA THR A 139 11.07 -28.75 27.02
C THR A 139 10.21 -28.77 28.26
N ILE A 140 8.92 -28.41 28.14
CA ILE A 140 7.94 -28.51 29.21
C ILE A 140 7.16 -29.82 29.07
N GLN A 141 6.92 -30.50 30.19
CA GLN A 141 6.05 -31.66 30.20
C GLN A 141 4.61 -31.23 30.51
N LEU A 142 3.68 -31.54 29.63
CA LEU A 142 2.25 -31.41 29.85
C LEU A 142 1.60 -32.78 29.64
N GLY A 143 0.98 -33.33 30.69
CA GLY A 143 0.55 -34.71 30.69
C GLY A 143 1.72 -35.67 30.39
N ASP A 144 1.58 -36.50 29.35
CA ASP A 144 2.60 -37.41 28.88
C ASP A 144 3.46 -36.86 27.72
N GLU A 145 3.20 -35.61 27.27
CA GLU A 145 3.89 -35.00 26.14
C GLU A 145 5.02 -34.07 26.57
N PHE A 146 6.11 -34.07 25.78
CA PHE A 146 7.24 -33.16 25.95
C PHE A 146 7.24 -32.13 24.82
N ILE A 147 6.99 -30.86 25.17
CA ILE A 147 6.69 -29.78 24.23
C ILE A 147 7.82 -28.75 24.26
N PRO A 148 8.28 -28.23 23.10
CA PRO A 148 9.24 -27.12 23.05
C PRO A 148 8.77 -25.93 23.89
N PHE A 149 9.64 -25.44 24.77
CA PHE A 149 9.38 -24.34 25.68
C PHE A 149 10.52 -23.33 25.66
N GLY A 150 10.26 -22.11 25.25
CA GLY A 150 11.29 -21.08 25.18
C GLY A 150 10.80 -19.76 24.63
N ARG A 151 11.57 -18.71 24.91
CA ARG A 151 11.26 -17.36 24.44
C ARG A 151 11.51 -17.13 22.94
N ASN A 152 12.41 -17.92 22.34
CA ASN A 152 12.86 -17.77 20.96
C ASN A 152 12.27 -18.89 20.09
N ILE A 153 10.94 -18.98 20.00
CA ILE A 153 10.24 -19.96 19.17
C ILE A 153 9.43 -19.24 18.11
N LEU A 154 9.59 -19.67 16.86
CA LEU A 154 8.81 -19.22 15.71
C LEU A 154 8.02 -20.38 15.12
N ALA A 155 6.72 -20.19 14.89
CA ALA A 155 5.89 -21.18 14.24
C ALA A 155 5.86 -20.93 12.72
N CYS A 156 6.16 -21.96 11.92
CA CYS A 156 6.34 -21.84 10.47
C CYS A 156 5.39 -22.75 9.69
N ASP A 157 4.79 -22.22 8.65
CA ASP A 157 4.09 -23.02 7.64
C ASP A 157 4.76 -22.85 6.27
N SER A 158 5.31 -23.91 5.73
CA SER A 158 6.05 -23.90 4.46
C SER A 158 5.16 -23.69 3.23
N ARG A 159 3.87 -23.99 3.31
CA ARG A 159 2.90 -23.85 2.21
C ARG A 159 2.56 -22.37 1.98
N SER A 160 2.07 -21.70 2.99
CA SER A 160 1.73 -20.28 2.92
C SER A 160 2.95 -19.35 2.99
N GLY A 161 4.04 -19.83 3.62
CA GLY A 161 5.22 -19.02 3.94
C GLY A 161 5.01 -18.13 5.18
N ALA A 162 4.00 -18.43 6.00
CA ALA A 162 3.77 -17.74 7.27
C ALA A 162 4.83 -18.14 8.29
N ILE A 163 5.41 -17.16 8.97
CA ILE A 163 6.30 -17.33 10.12
C ILE A 163 5.78 -16.44 11.23
N VAL A 164 5.30 -17.05 12.31
CA VAL A 164 4.62 -16.36 13.42
C VAL A 164 5.53 -16.28 14.63
N GLY A 165 5.72 -15.05 15.13
CA GLY A 165 6.34 -14.75 16.41
C GLY A 165 5.32 -14.23 17.41
N LEU A 166 5.64 -14.28 18.70
CA LEU A 166 4.73 -13.87 19.77
C LEU A 166 5.30 -12.76 20.64
N ASP A 167 4.44 -11.84 21.03
CA ASP A 167 4.58 -10.93 22.17
C ASP A 167 3.49 -11.24 23.20
N ILE A 168 3.74 -11.03 24.47
CA ILE A 168 2.72 -11.11 25.51
C ILE A 168 2.66 -9.76 26.25
N CYS A 169 1.62 -8.99 25.94
CA CYS A 169 1.25 -7.72 26.57
C CYS A 169 2.41 -6.74 26.75
N GLU A 170 3.06 -6.72 27.92
CA GLU A 170 4.17 -5.83 28.28
C GLU A 170 5.35 -5.91 27.30
N ASP A 171 5.52 -7.03 26.58
CA ASP A 171 6.58 -7.21 25.59
C ASP A 171 6.49 -6.14 24.45
N LEU A 172 5.31 -5.57 24.19
CA LEU A 172 5.14 -4.45 23.26
C LEU A 172 5.57 -3.10 23.87
N TRP A 173 5.50 -2.95 25.21
CA TRP A 173 5.69 -1.66 25.89
C TRP A 173 7.17 -1.33 26.17
N VAL A 174 8.03 -2.34 26.16
CA VAL A 174 9.46 -2.17 26.42
C VAL A 174 10.20 -1.56 25.21
N PRO A 175 11.32 -0.85 25.43
CA PRO A 175 12.13 -0.31 24.32
C PRO A 175 12.68 -1.39 23.39
N ASP A 176 13.21 -2.49 23.96
CA ASP A 176 13.76 -3.63 23.24
C ASP A 176 12.70 -4.76 23.19
N LYS A 177 11.95 -4.79 22.11
CA LYS A 177 10.77 -5.64 21.96
C LYS A 177 11.13 -7.03 21.43
N PRO A 178 10.64 -8.13 22.04
CA PRO A 178 10.84 -9.48 21.51
C PRO A 178 10.39 -9.63 20.05
N SER A 179 9.28 -8.99 19.66
CA SER A 179 8.79 -8.98 18.28
C SER A 179 9.77 -8.38 17.28
N THR A 180 10.62 -7.43 17.68
CA THR A 180 11.67 -6.89 16.79
C THR A 180 12.67 -7.99 16.43
N HIS A 181 13.17 -8.71 17.43
CA HIS A 181 14.10 -9.82 17.22
C HIS A 181 13.46 -10.99 16.46
N ALA A 182 12.21 -11.32 16.77
CA ALA A 182 11.44 -12.31 16.02
C ALA A 182 11.32 -11.95 14.52
N CYS A 183 11.07 -10.68 14.20
CA CYS A 183 11.01 -10.20 12.81
C CYS A 183 12.38 -10.24 12.12
N LEU A 184 13.46 -9.90 12.82
CA LEU A 184 14.83 -10.04 12.32
C LEU A 184 15.21 -11.51 12.10
N ALA A 185 14.66 -12.43 12.91
CA ALA A 185 14.77 -13.89 12.71
C ALA A 185 13.78 -14.44 11.65
N GLY A 186 13.02 -13.59 10.96
CA GLY A 186 12.19 -13.99 9.82
C GLY A 186 10.68 -13.95 10.04
N ALA A 187 10.18 -13.75 11.27
CA ALA A 187 8.74 -13.67 11.52
C ALA A 187 8.09 -12.57 10.66
N ASN A 188 7.05 -12.91 9.91
CA ASN A 188 6.28 -11.98 9.08
C ASN A 188 4.89 -11.68 9.68
N ILE A 189 4.52 -12.44 10.71
CA ILE A 189 3.32 -12.21 11.53
C ILE A 189 3.77 -12.16 12.98
N ILE A 190 3.29 -11.17 13.72
CA ILE A 190 3.41 -11.10 15.18
C ILE A 190 2.01 -11.16 15.79
N ALA A 191 1.82 -12.06 16.74
CA ALA A 191 0.61 -12.12 17.55
C ALA A 191 0.92 -11.66 18.98
N ASN A 192 0.22 -10.64 19.44
CA ASN A 192 0.34 -10.11 20.79
C ASN A 192 -0.91 -10.44 21.59
N LEU A 193 -0.74 -11.32 22.58
CA LEU A 193 -1.75 -11.67 23.56
C LEU A 193 -1.66 -10.69 24.72
N SER A 194 -2.72 -9.92 24.95
CA SER A 194 -2.74 -8.87 25.99
C SER A 194 -3.88 -9.05 26.99
N ALA A 195 -3.68 -8.45 28.15
CA ALA A 195 -4.70 -8.15 29.14
C ALA A 195 -4.43 -6.72 29.66
N SER A 196 -4.68 -5.75 28.80
CA SER A 196 -4.42 -4.34 29.08
C SER A 196 -5.72 -3.67 29.53
N ASP A 197 -5.70 -3.11 30.75
CA ASP A 197 -6.79 -2.29 31.26
C ASP A 197 -7.00 -1.02 30.44
N GLU A 198 -8.15 -0.38 30.59
CA GLU A 198 -8.51 0.82 29.83
C GLU A 198 -8.45 2.07 30.70
N MET A 199 -7.74 3.07 30.20
CA MET A 199 -7.66 4.42 30.76
C MET A 199 -7.74 5.46 29.66
N ILE A 200 -8.13 6.69 30.00
CA ILE A 200 -8.18 7.80 29.04
C ILE A 200 -6.81 7.98 28.34
N GLY A 201 -6.83 7.93 27.01
CA GLY A 201 -5.63 8.09 26.17
C GLY A 201 -4.82 6.79 25.95
N LYS A 202 -5.08 5.69 26.69
CA LYS A 202 -4.34 4.44 26.55
C LYS A 202 -4.67 3.73 25.24
N GLN A 203 -5.89 3.84 24.74
CA GLN A 203 -6.31 3.32 23.45
C GLN A 203 -5.45 3.89 22.30
N ASP A 204 -5.32 5.21 22.22
CA ASP A 204 -4.55 5.88 21.16
C ASP A 204 -3.05 5.57 21.25
N TYR A 205 -2.55 5.46 22.49
CA TYR A 205 -1.16 5.08 22.73
C TYR A 205 -0.88 3.64 22.25
N ARG A 206 -1.75 2.66 22.59
CA ARG A 206 -1.66 1.27 22.10
C ARG A 206 -1.70 1.21 20.57
N ARG A 207 -2.65 1.93 19.95
CA ARG A 207 -2.76 2.01 18.50
C ARG A 207 -1.46 2.52 17.87
N THR A 208 -0.88 3.57 18.45
CA THR A 208 0.40 4.12 17.98
C THR A 208 1.52 3.10 18.04
N MET A 209 1.64 2.35 19.15
CA MET A 209 2.68 1.31 19.30
C MET A 209 2.50 0.16 18.31
N VAL A 210 1.27 -0.35 18.15
CA VAL A 210 0.96 -1.43 17.19
C VAL A 210 1.29 -1.01 15.77
N LEU A 211 0.88 0.19 15.36
CA LEU A 211 1.17 0.72 14.03
C LEU A 211 2.67 0.94 13.81
N GLN A 212 3.37 1.49 14.80
CA GLN A 212 4.81 1.71 14.73
C GLN A 212 5.57 0.38 14.62
N GLN A 213 5.21 -0.63 15.43
CA GLN A 213 5.87 -1.93 15.38
C GLN A 213 5.61 -2.65 14.05
N SER A 214 4.37 -2.65 13.57
CA SER A 214 4.03 -3.18 12.24
C SER A 214 4.78 -2.48 11.10
N ALA A 215 4.97 -1.16 11.21
CA ALA A 215 5.66 -0.36 10.18
C ALA A 215 7.18 -0.59 10.18
N SER A 216 7.83 -0.55 11.36
CA SER A 216 9.28 -0.68 11.47
C SER A 216 9.77 -2.09 11.17
N CYS A 217 8.98 -3.10 11.53
CA CYS A 217 9.32 -4.51 11.32
C CYS A 217 8.78 -5.07 9.99
N TYR A 218 8.03 -4.29 9.20
CA TYR A 218 7.36 -4.78 8.00
C TYR A 218 6.68 -6.12 8.25
N CYS A 219 5.68 -6.15 9.13
CA CYS A 219 4.97 -7.36 9.51
C CYS A 219 3.46 -7.13 9.62
N ALA A 220 2.70 -8.22 9.60
CA ALA A 220 1.35 -8.23 10.14
C ALA A 220 1.44 -8.31 11.67
N TYR A 221 0.81 -7.37 12.38
CA TYR A 221 0.78 -7.34 13.84
C TYR A 221 -0.66 -7.49 14.32
N LEU A 222 -0.94 -8.60 15.00
CA LEU A 222 -2.23 -8.95 15.56
C LEU A 222 -2.20 -8.69 17.07
N TYR A 223 -2.95 -7.71 17.51
CA TYR A 223 -3.08 -7.36 18.92
C TYR A 223 -4.48 -7.73 19.42
N VAL A 224 -4.56 -8.47 20.52
CA VAL A 224 -5.84 -8.84 21.14
C VAL A 224 -5.75 -8.75 22.66
N SER A 225 -6.71 -8.07 23.29
CA SER A 225 -6.75 -7.87 24.75
C SER A 225 -7.99 -8.46 25.38
N SER A 226 -7.88 -8.82 26.66
CA SER A 226 -9.00 -9.31 27.49
C SER A 226 -10.16 -8.32 27.51
N ALA A 227 -11.38 -8.87 27.53
CA ALA A 227 -12.64 -8.11 27.47
C ALA A 227 -13.17 -7.71 28.84
N THR A 228 -14.35 -7.12 28.82
CA THR A 228 -15.10 -6.62 29.99
C THR A 228 -15.56 -7.70 30.97
N ASP A 229 -15.35 -8.97 30.64
CA ASP A 229 -15.66 -10.11 31.52
C ASP A 229 -14.56 -10.40 32.57
N GLU A 230 -13.43 -9.71 32.51
CA GLU A 230 -12.43 -9.69 33.58
C GLU A 230 -13.00 -9.01 34.84
N SER A 231 -12.41 -9.28 36.02
CA SER A 231 -12.86 -8.65 37.25
C SER A 231 -12.78 -7.13 37.19
N SER A 232 -13.84 -6.47 37.58
CA SER A 232 -13.95 -5.01 37.67
C SER A 232 -13.67 -4.48 39.10
N THR A 233 -12.89 -5.20 39.91
CA THR A 233 -12.59 -4.79 41.30
C THR A 233 -11.96 -3.39 41.32
N ASP A 234 -10.95 -3.14 40.51
CA ASP A 234 -10.27 -1.83 40.39
C ASP A 234 -10.07 -1.37 38.95
N LEU A 235 -10.13 -2.29 38.00
CA LEU A 235 -9.76 -2.05 36.59
C LEU A 235 -10.93 -2.39 35.66
N VAL A 236 -10.91 -1.83 34.46
CA VAL A 236 -11.83 -2.17 33.38
C VAL A 236 -10.98 -2.60 32.18
N PHE A 237 -11.33 -3.71 31.57
CA PHE A 237 -10.70 -4.22 30.36
C PHE A 237 -11.60 -3.98 29.16
N SER A 238 -11.05 -3.60 28.03
CA SER A 238 -11.82 -3.11 26.89
C SER A 238 -11.99 -4.10 25.74
N GLY A 239 -11.30 -5.23 25.78
CA GLY A 239 -11.30 -6.15 24.64
C GLY A 239 -10.73 -5.51 23.37
N HIS A 240 -9.83 -4.53 23.51
CA HIS A 240 -9.24 -3.86 22.34
C HIS A 240 -8.53 -4.87 21.46
N SER A 241 -8.96 -4.99 20.20
CA SER A 241 -8.36 -5.84 19.19
C SER A 241 -8.03 -5.05 17.94
N MET A 242 -6.85 -5.27 17.39
CA MET A 242 -6.33 -4.59 16.21
C MET A 242 -5.55 -5.53 15.32
N ILE A 243 -5.68 -5.36 14.02
CA ILE A 243 -4.79 -6.00 13.04
C ILE A 243 -4.18 -4.89 12.19
N ALA A 244 -2.85 -4.82 12.18
CA ALA A 244 -2.09 -3.89 11.34
C ALA A 244 -1.16 -4.65 10.41
N CYS A 245 -0.90 -4.14 9.21
CA CYS A 245 0.07 -4.71 8.27
C CYS A 245 0.87 -3.61 7.59
N ASN A 246 2.19 -3.71 7.64
CA ASN A 246 3.12 -2.71 7.08
C ASN A 246 2.79 -1.27 7.56
N GLY A 247 2.41 -1.12 8.85
CA GLY A 247 2.05 0.15 9.46
C GLY A 247 0.65 0.69 9.10
N ARG A 248 -0.17 -0.09 8.41
CA ARG A 248 -1.55 0.26 8.10
C ARG A 248 -2.50 -0.53 8.98
N LEU A 249 -3.40 0.18 9.66
CA LEU A 249 -4.48 -0.42 10.43
C LEU A 249 -5.52 -1.05 9.48
N LEU A 250 -5.85 -2.30 9.71
CA LEU A 250 -6.83 -3.06 8.93
C LEU A 250 -8.14 -3.24 9.70
N THR A 251 -8.04 -3.55 11.02
CA THR A 251 -9.18 -3.60 11.92
C THR A 251 -8.84 -2.89 13.23
N ASP A 252 -9.87 -2.39 13.91
CA ASP A 252 -9.78 -1.73 15.21
C ASP A 252 -11.14 -1.86 15.92
N SER A 253 -11.21 -2.60 17.02
CA SER A 253 -12.44 -2.84 17.78
C SER A 253 -12.17 -2.73 19.27
N ILE A 254 -13.06 -2.07 19.99
CA ILE A 254 -12.97 -1.85 21.43
C ILE A 254 -14.36 -1.94 22.06
N PHE A 255 -14.43 -2.42 23.29
CA PHE A 255 -15.67 -2.64 24.07
C PHE A 255 -16.73 -3.46 23.31
N PRO A 256 -16.39 -4.67 22.84
CA PRO A 256 -17.39 -5.52 22.21
C PRO A 256 -18.48 -5.92 23.20
N GLU A 257 -19.73 -5.88 22.75
CA GLU A 257 -20.89 -6.27 23.58
C GLU A 257 -20.97 -7.79 23.80
N ASP A 258 -20.42 -8.56 22.87
CA ASP A 258 -20.38 -10.02 22.89
C ASP A 258 -19.05 -10.53 22.36
N THR A 259 -18.90 -11.85 22.17
CA THR A 259 -17.73 -12.42 21.49
C THR A 259 -17.45 -11.68 20.19
N LYS A 260 -16.23 -11.20 20.05
CA LYS A 260 -15.80 -10.47 18.86
C LYS A 260 -14.69 -11.21 18.12
N VAL A 261 -14.90 -11.45 16.85
CA VAL A 261 -13.89 -11.99 15.95
C VAL A 261 -13.66 -10.96 14.83
N GLU A 262 -12.44 -10.51 14.70
CA GLU A 262 -12.00 -9.68 13.58
C GLU A 262 -11.08 -10.49 12.68
N THR A 263 -11.44 -10.66 11.42
CA THR A 263 -10.61 -11.40 10.46
C THR A 263 -10.26 -10.53 9.26
N VAL A 264 -9.04 -10.72 8.73
CA VAL A 264 -8.57 -10.07 7.51
C VAL A 264 -7.72 -11.01 6.69
N VAL A 265 -7.64 -10.76 5.40
CA VAL A 265 -6.68 -11.44 4.51
C VAL A 265 -5.39 -10.65 4.48
N ILE A 266 -4.27 -11.30 4.78
CA ILE A 266 -2.91 -10.74 4.74
C ILE A 266 -2.20 -11.27 3.49
N ASP A 267 -1.57 -10.36 2.75
CA ASP A 267 -0.70 -10.67 1.63
C ASP A 267 0.77 -10.70 2.07
N LEU A 268 1.32 -11.90 2.28
CA LEU A 268 2.71 -12.08 2.72
C LEU A 268 3.73 -11.63 1.68
N GLU A 269 3.40 -11.64 0.39
CA GLU A 269 4.32 -11.13 -0.65
C GLU A 269 4.54 -9.62 -0.51
N SER A 270 3.56 -8.87 -0.01
CA SER A 270 3.71 -7.44 0.26
C SER A 270 4.74 -7.17 1.36
N ILE A 271 4.78 -8.02 2.38
CA ILE A 271 5.75 -7.97 3.48
C ILE A 271 7.14 -8.31 2.97
N GLU A 272 7.26 -9.44 2.28
CA GLU A 272 8.53 -9.89 1.68
C GLU A 272 9.14 -8.84 0.76
N LYS A 273 8.32 -8.24 -0.12
CA LYS A 273 8.79 -7.19 -1.04
C LYS A 273 9.29 -5.96 -0.29
N ASN A 274 8.59 -5.51 0.74
CA ASN A 274 9.00 -4.35 1.53
C ASN A 274 10.35 -4.60 2.21
N ARG A 275 10.55 -5.76 2.85
CA ARG A 275 11.81 -6.15 3.48
C ARG A 275 12.94 -6.26 2.47
N ARG A 276 12.74 -6.96 1.35
CA ARG A 276 13.74 -7.11 0.29
C ARG A 276 14.15 -5.78 -0.35
N HIS A 277 13.23 -4.82 -0.43
CA HIS A 277 13.51 -3.48 -0.96
C HIS A 277 14.29 -2.61 0.04
N GLN A 278 14.10 -2.86 1.33
CA GLN A 278 14.71 -2.08 2.40
C GLN A 278 16.05 -2.70 2.79
N THR A 279 17.14 -2.20 2.19
CA THR A 279 18.49 -2.76 2.38
C THR A 279 19.05 -2.60 3.79
N THR A 280 18.38 -1.83 4.64
CA THR A 280 18.71 -1.65 6.07
C THR A 280 17.92 -2.60 6.98
N PHE A 281 17.02 -3.43 6.43
CA PHE A 281 16.35 -4.48 7.18
C PHE A 281 17.23 -5.73 7.13
N ASP A 282 18.01 -5.93 8.19
CA ASP A 282 18.97 -7.01 8.29
C ASP A 282 18.32 -8.24 8.94
N LEU A 283 18.36 -9.38 8.24
CA LEU A 283 17.88 -10.67 8.74
C LEU A 283 19.01 -11.55 9.31
N GLU A 284 20.25 -11.07 9.32
CA GLU A 284 21.39 -11.90 9.77
C GLU A 284 21.51 -12.00 11.30
N GLU A 285 20.86 -11.10 12.04
CA GLU A 285 20.88 -11.16 13.49
C GLU A 285 20.03 -12.32 14.01
N ASN A 286 20.67 -13.24 14.76
CA ASN A 286 20.04 -14.21 15.67
C ASN A 286 19.24 -15.37 15.07
N HIS A 287 19.36 -15.72 13.81
CA HIS A 287 18.71 -16.92 13.27
C HIS A 287 19.06 -18.19 14.06
N ASP A 288 20.31 -18.32 14.49
CA ASP A 288 20.80 -19.49 15.21
C ASP A 288 20.26 -19.60 16.65
N ASP A 289 19.72 -18.52 17.21
CA ASP A 289 19.13 -18.47 18.54
C ASP A 289 17.66 -18.88 18.57
N TYR A 290 17.01 -19.02 17.41
CA TYR A 290 15.59 -19.35 17.30
C TYR A 290 15.33 -20.80 16.95
N VAL A 291 14.30 -21.36 17.59
CA VAL A 291 13.74 -22.67 17.28
C VAL A 291 12.55 -22.49 16.36
N TYR A 292 12.57 -23.13 15.21
CA TYR A 292 11.46 -23.11 14.26
C TYR A 292 10.65 -24.39 14.42
N VAL A 293 9.34 -24.24 14.68
CA VAL A 293 8.41 -25.35 14.84
C VAL A 293 7.41 -25.36 13.70
N ASP A 294 7.11 -26.53 13.17
CA ASP A 294 6.16 -26.67 12.07
C ASP A 294 4.72 -26.56 12.57
N VAL A 295 3.92 -25.77 11.88
CA VAL A 295 2.48 -25.62 12.08
C VAL A 295 1.76 -25.67 10.74
N SER A 296 0.43 -25.78 10.77
CA SER A 296 -0.39 -25.74 9.57
C SER A 296 -1.21 -24.45 9.52
N ILE A 297 -0.85 -23.54 8.61
CA ILE A 297 -1.55 -22.28 8.37
C ILE A 297 -1.98 -22.23 6.91
N LYS A 298 -3.23 -22.60 6.66
CA LYS A 298 -3.74 -22.66 5.29
C LYS A 298 -3.82 -21.27 4.64
N PRO A 299 -3.47 -21.17 3.35
CA PRO A 299 -3.83 -20.01 2.54
C PRO A 299 -5.36 -19.95 2.35
N ILE A 300 -5.89 -18.82 1.89
CA ILE A 300 -7.35 -18.59 1.79
C ILE A 300 -8.13 -19.61 0.94
N SER A 301 -7.46 -20.41 0.13
CA SER A 301 -8.09 -21.47 -0.66
C SER A 301 -7.55 -22.88 -0.39
N ASN A 302 -6.82 -23.11 0.63
CA ASN A 302 -6.22 -24.41 1.04
C ASN A 302 -5.58 -25.24 -0.10
N GLN A 303 -5.17 -24.59 -1.20
CA GLN A 303 -4.49 -25.20 -2.34
C GLN A 303 -3.08 -24.60 -2.47
N ASP A 304 -2.08 -25.44 -2.70
CA ASP A 304 -0.70 -25.00 -2.90
C ASP A 304 -0.54 -24.19 -4.19
N GLU A 305 -1.28 -24.59 -5.22
CA GLU A 305 -1.39 -23.85 -6.47
C GLU A 305 -2.86 -23.51 -6.75
N ILE A 306 -3.09 -22.25 -7.08
CA ILE A 306 -4.44 -21.72 -7.31
C ILE A 306 -4.49 -21.01 -8.67
N THR A 307 -5.60 -21.13 -9.35
CA THR A 307 -5.87 -20.39 -10.58
C THR A 307 -6.27 -18.94 -10.27
N VAL A 308 -6.18 -18.05 -11.27
CA VAL A 308 -6.61 -16.65 -11.15
C VAL A 308 -8.07 -16.56 -10.72
N ASP A 309 -8.95 -17.35 -11.36
CA ASP A 309 -10.40 -17.29 -11.12
C ASP A 309 -10.77 -17.78 -9.71
N GLU A 310 -10.18 -18.87 -9.25
CA GLU A 310 -10.38 -19.40 -7.90
C GLU A 310 -9.93 -18.42 -6.82
N LEU A 311 -8.79 -17.73 -7.03
CA LEU A 311 -8.29 -16.73 -6.07
C LEU A 311 -9.16 -15.47 -6.07
N VAL A 312 -9.65 -15.02 -7.23
CA VAL A 312 -10.61 -13.90 -7.31
C VAL A 312 -11.88 -14.23 -6.53
N ASP A 313 -12.43 -15.43 -6.71
CA ASP A 313 -13.65 -15.86 -6.01
C ASP A 313 -13.42 -15.95 -4.50
N ALA A 314 -12.26 -16.49 -4.07
CA ALA A 314 -11.89 -16.56 -2.66
C ALA A 314 -11.76 -15.15 -2.05
N LEU A 315 -11.07 -14.21 -2.72
CA LEU A 315 -10.92 -12.83 -2.24
C LEU A 315 -12.25 -12.09 -2.16
N ARG A 316 -13.13 -12.28 -3.15
CA ARG A 316 -14.47 -11.68 -3.14
C ARG A 316 -15.34 -12.22 -2.01
N LYS A 317 -15.29 -13.52 -1.76
CA LYS A 317 -15.97 -14.17 -0.64
C LYS A 317 -15.53 -13.59 0.70
N GLU A 318 -14.23 -13.32 0.85
CA GLU A 318 -13.66 -12.71 2.05
C GLU A 318 -13.88 -11.19 2.13
N GLY A 319 -14.50 -10.57 1.14
CA GLY A 319 -14.67 -9.12 1.09
C GLY A 319 -13.36 -8.34 1.01
N TYR A 320 -12.30 -8.97 0.42
CA TYR A 320 -10.99 -8.32 0.30
C TYR A 320 -11.07 -7.08 -0.59
N ALA A 321 -10.86 -5.92 0.02
CA ALA A 321 -10.98 -4.64 -0.66
C ALA A 321 -9.69 -4.29 -1.41
N VAL A 322 -9.78 -4.17 -2.72
CA VAL A 322 -8.70 -3.66 -3.58
C VAL A 322 -9.09 -2.27 -4.08
N ASN A 323 -8.25 -1.27 -3.78
CA ASN A 323 -8.49 0.09 -4.27
C ASN A 323 -8.32 0.15 -5.79
N ARG A 324 -9.36 0.57 -6.52
CA ARG A 324 -9.35 0.74 -7.98
C ARG A 324 -8.32 1.79 -8.44
N ASN A 325 -8.16 2.84 -7.64
CA ASN A 325 -7.20 3.92 -7.90
C ASN A 325 -6.12 3.92 -6.80
N PRO A 326 -5.13 3.02 -6.85
CA PRO A 326 -4.22 2.78 -5.74
C PRO A 326 -3.32 3.99 -5.40
N PHE A 327 -3.17 4.94 -6.31
CA PHE A 327 -2.49 6.22 -6.06
C PHE A 327 -3.36 7.24 -5.31
N VAL A 328 -4.68 7.01 -5.27
CA VAL A 328 -5.65 7.96 -4.71
C VAL A 328 -6.26 7.39 -3.43
N PRO A 329 -6.18 8.09 -2.29
CA PRO A 329 -6.86 7.66 -1.07
C PRO A 329 -8.36 7.53 -1.26
N VAL A 330 -8.96 6.54 -0.63
CA VAL A 330 -10.41 6.30 -0.67
C VAL A 330 -11.14 7.36 0.15
N ASP A 331 -10.61 7.69 1.32
CA ASP A 331 -11.17 8.71 2.21
C ASP A 331 -11.03 10.11 1.62
N ASP A 332 -12.11 10.88 1.64
CA ASP A 332 -12.20 12.20 0.99
C ASP A 332 -11.33 13.26 1.68
N GLU A 333 -11.28 13.25 3.01
CA GLU A 333 -10.48 14.21 3.78
C GLU A 333 -8.98 13.90 3.61
N GLU A 334 -8.60 12.65 3.73
CA GLU A 334 -7.23 12.21 3.49
C GLU A 334 -6.80 12.51 2.06
N ARG A 335 -7.67 12.26 1.07
CA ARG A 335 -7.41 12.57 -0.34
C ARG A 335 -7.17 14.05 -0.55
N GLY A 336 -8.02 14.92 0.00
CA GLY A 336 -7.85 16.37 -0.06
C GLY A 336 -6.51 16.81 0.52
N ARG A 337 -6.20 16.36 1.72
CA ARG A 337 -4.93 16.66 2.41
C ARG A 337 -3.71 16.19 1.60
N ARG A 338 -3.75 14.99 1.05
CA ARG A 338 -2.65 14.44 0.24
C ARG A 338 -2.49 15.17 -1.09
N CYS A 339 -3.57 15.51 -1.79
CA CYS A 339 -3.52 16.29 -3.03
C CYS A 339 -2.81 17.63 -2.81
N MET A 340 -3.14 18.34 -1.73
CA MET A 340 -2.48 19.60 -1.41
C MET A 340 -1.03 19.44 -1.03
N LYS A 341 -0.69 18.35 -0.30
CA LYS A 341 0.70 18.06 0.05
C LYS A 341 1.56 17.73 -1.17
N ILE A 342 1.00 17.06 -2.17
CA ILE A 342 1.68 16.80 -3.45
C ILE A 342 1.97 18.11 -4.16
N LEU A 343 0.98 18.99 -4.31
CA LEU A 343 1.15 20.31 -4.93
C LEU A 343 2.21 21.16 -4.19
N GLU A 344 2.23 21.10 -2.87
CA GLU A 344 3.24 21.75 -2.04
C GLU A 344 4.65 21.21 -2.32
N ILE A 345 4.84 19.89 -2.40
CA ILE A 345 6.12 19.26 -2.73
C ILE A 345 6.61 19.69 -4.11
N GLN A 346 5.71 19.65 -5.12
CA GLN A 346 6.03 20.07 -6.48
C GLN A 346 6.47 21.55 -6.52
N ALA A 347 5.71 22.42 -5.86
CA ALA A 347 5.99 23.85 -5.82
C ALA A 347 7.32 24.18 -5.11
N ASN A 348 7.62 23.51 -4.00
CA ASN A 348 8.89 23.66 -3.29
C ASN A 348 10.07 23.17 -4.14
N GLY A 349 9.92 22.06 -4.87
CA GLY A 349 10.93 21.56 -5.80
C GLY A 349 11.26 22.60 -6.88
N LEU A 350 10.24 23.15 -7.53
CA LEU A 350 10.40 24.20 -8.55
C LEU A 350 11.00 25.50 -7.95
N ALA A 351 10.50 25.96 -6.82
CA ALA A 351 11.01 27.15 -6.13
C ALA A 351 12.49 26.99 -5.75
N THR A 352 12.90 25.79 -5.32
CA THR A 352 14.30 25.49 -5.03
C THR A 352 15.16 25.55 -6.29
N ARG A 353 14.68 25.01 -7.42
CA ARG A 353 15.37 25.09 -8.72
C ARG A 353 15.57 26.56 -9.15
N VAL A 354 14.53 27.37 -9.03
CA VAL A 354 14.58 28.82 -9.33
C VAL A 354 15.62 29.52 -8.46
N ARG A 355 15.60 29.29 -7.15
CA ARG A 355 16.57 29.91 -6.23
C ARG A 355 18.02 29.50 -6.54
N SER A 356 18.24 28.22 -6.85
CA SER A 356 19.59 27.69 -7.11
C SER A 356 20.19 28.14 -8.43
N THR A 357 19.36 28.36 -9.45
CA THR A 357 19.80 28.81 -10.78
C THR A 357 19.85 30.34 -10.90
N GLY A 358 19.09 31.06 -10.05
CA GLY A 358 18.87 32.49 -10.18
C GLY A 358 17.92 32.88 -11.34
N ILE A 359 17.40 31.91 -12.09
CA ILE A 359 16.47 32.13 -13.20
C ILE A 359 15.08 32.41 -12.61
N LYS A 360 14.48 33.54 -12.99
CA LYS A 360 13.17 33.98 -12.47
C LYS A 360 12.02 33.75 -13.44
N ASN A 361 12.30 33.61 -14.71
CA ASN A 361 11.28 33.43 -15.75
C ASN A 361 10.98 31.94 -15.94
N LEU A 362 9.71 31.54 -15.76
CA LEU A 362 9.23 30.19 -16.02
C LEU A 362 8.44 30.19 -17.32
N VAL A 363 8.90 29.47 -18.31
CA VAL A 363 8.24 29.31 -19.61
C VAL A 363 7.49 27.98 -19.62
N ILE A 364 6.22 28.02 -19.95
CA ILE A 364 5.36 26.83 -19.95
C ILE A 364 4.40 26.83 -21.14
N GLY A 365 4.26 25.67 -21.79
CA GLY A 365 3.26 25.44 -22.83
C GLY A 365 1.91 25.07 -22.20
N ILE A 366 0.85 25.79 -22.53
CA ILE A 366 -0.49 25.57 -22.01
C ILE A 366 -1.42 25.09 -23.13
N SER A 367 -1.74 23.80 -23.08
CA SER A 367 -2.65 23.15 -24.03
C SER A 367 -4.13 23.30 -23.66
N GLY A 368 -4.44 23.67 -22.41
CA GLY A 368 -5.81 23.63 -21.87
C GLY A 368 -6.24 22.24 -21.37
N GLY A 369 -5.33 21.26 -21.34
CA GLY A 369 -5.52 19.94 -20.75
C GLY A 369 -5.06 19.87 -19.28
N LEU A 370 -5.35 18.74 -18.62
CA LEU A 370 -5.09 18.52 -17.19
C LEU A 370 -3.61 18.69 -16.80
N ASP A 371 -2.67 18.19 -17.60
CA ASP A 371 -1.25 18.17 -17.23
C ASP A 371 -0.63 19.55 -17.25
N SER A 372 -0.89 20.32 -18.31
CA SER A 372 -0.47 21.72 -18.38
C SER A 372 -1.15 22.57 -17.30
N THR A 373 -2.38 22.25 -16.95
CA THR A 373 -3.12 22.89 -15.84
C THR A 373 -2.43 22.65 -14.51
N LEU A 374 -2.13 21.39 -14.16
CA LEU A 374 -1.40 21.07 -12.91
C LEU A 374 -0.02 21.74 -12.89
N ALA A 375 0.73 21.67 -13.99
CA ALA A 375 2.05 22.29 -14.06
C ALA A 375 1.97 23.82 -13.87
N LEU A 376 0.95 24.48 -14.41
CA LEU A 376 0.73 25.91 -14.20
C LEU A 376 0.32 26.22 -12.75
N LEU A 377 -0.49 25.39 -12.11
CA LEU A 377 -0.81 25.52 -10.68
C LEU A 377 0.45 25.38 -9.82
N VAL A 378 1.38 24.48 -10.18
CA VAL A 378 2.69 24.35 -9.51
C VAL A 378 3.52 25.63 -9.67
N CYS A 379 3.59 26.20 -10.88
CA CYS A 379 4.26 27.48 -11.12
C CYS A 379 3.64 28.61 -10.29
N HIS A 380 2.33 28.68 -10.22
CA HIS A 380 1.60 29.65 -9.41
C HIS A 380 1.89 29.51 -7.91
N GLN A 381 1.93 28.27 -7.39
CA GLN A 381 2.31 28.04 -5.99
C GLN A 381 3.80 28.35 -5.73
N ALA A 382 4.69 28.01 -6.68
CA ALA A 382 6.10 28.36 -6.58
C ALA A 382 6.32 29.89 -6.54
N ARG A 383 5.52 30.67 -7.30
CA ARG A 383 5.53 32.14 -7.26
C ARG A 383 5.14 32.68 -5.89
N LYS A 384 4.25 32.02 -5.13
CA LYS A 384 3.95 32.41 -3.74
C LYS A 384 5.14 32.19 -2.81
N LEU A 385 6.00 31.22 -3.09
CA LEU A 385 7.22 30.91 -2.32
C LEU A 385 8.42 31.80 -2.73
N VAL A 386 8.43 32.24 -3.99
CA VAL A 386 9.45 33.13 -4.57
C VAL A 386 8.73 34.19 -5.39
N PRO A 387 8.38 35.35 -4.78
CA PRO A 387 7.54 36.37 -5.43
C PRO A 387 8.11 36.97 -6.73
N ASP A 388 9.42 36.89 -6.91
CA ASP A 388 10.11 37.35 -8.12
C ASP A 388 9.93 36.43 -9.33
N ILE A 389 9.25 35.29 -9.18
CA ILE A 389 8.94 34.40 -10.31
C ILE A 389 7.97 35.10 -11.24
N HIS A 390 8.35 35.17 -12.52
CA HIS A 390 7.54 35.58 -13.63
C HIS A 390 7.14 34.39 -14.47
N ILE A 391 5.84 34.19 -14.71
CA ILE A 391 5.30 33.04 -15.44
C ILE A 391 4.91 33.51 -16.83
N ILE A 392 5.49 32.88 -17.86
CA ILE A 392 5.26 33.15 -19.28
C ILE A 392 4.60 31.92 -19.90
N GLY A 393 3.30 32.02 -20.18
CA GLY A 393 2.50 30.94 -20.77
C GLY A 393 2.39 31.08 -22.27
N TYR A 394 2.68 29.98 -22.97
CA TYR A 394 2.51 29.92 -24.42
C TYR A 394 1.39 28.95 -24.79
N THR A 395 0.40 29.42 -25.57
CA THR A 395 -0.47 28.54 -26.33
C THR A 395 0.10 28.37 -27.75
N LEU A 396 0.19 27.13 -28.20
CA LEU A 396 0.86 26.73 -29.44
C LEU A 396 -0.13 25.96 -30.35
N PRO A 397 -1.20 26.63 -30.81
CA PRO A 397 -2.26 25.97 -31.57
C PRO A 397 -1.77 25.49 -32.92
N SER A 398 -2.39 24.39 -33.39
CA SER A 398 -2.38 23.94 -34.78
C SER A 398 -3.80 24.02 -35.29
N HIS A 399 -4.07 24.92 -36.24
CA HIS A 399 -5.43 25.11 -36.79
C HIS A 399 -5.88 23.80 -37.48
N GLY A 400 -7.05 23.30 -37.10
CA GLY A 400 -7.59 22.00 -37.53
C GLY A 400 -7.34 20.84 -36.58
N ASN A 401 -6.40 20.93 -35.62
CA ASN A 401 -6.12 19.89 -34.65
C ASN A 401 -6.45 20.34 -33.21
N THR A 402 -6.34 21.63 -32.90
CA THR A 402 -6.68 22.21 -31.60
C THR A 402 -8.15 22.57 -31.54
N THR A 403 -8.89 22.06 -30.55
CA THR A 403 -10.33 22.42 -30.41
C THR A 403 -10.48 23.84 -29.85
N SER A 404 -11.57 24.53 -30.26
CA SER A 404 -11.89 25.82 -29.66
C SER A 404 -12.12 25.75 -28.15
N TYR A 405 -12.52 24.58 -27.66
CA TYR A 405 -12.81 24.36 -26.25
C TYR A 405 -11.53 24.33 -25.41
N THR A 406 -10.54 23.54 -25.80
CA THR A 406 -9.25 23.45 -25.10
C THR A 406 -8.45 24.74 -25.25
N TYR A 407 -8.51 25.37 -26.43
CA TYR A 407 -7.90 26.67 -26.64
C TYR A 407 -8.47 27.74 -25.69
N ASN A 408 -9.78 27.84 -25.56
CA ASN A 408 -10.40 28.77 -24.63
C ASN A 408 -10.06 28.42 -23.15
N ASN A 409 -10.04 27.14 -22.79
CA ASN A 409 -9.62 26.72 -21.46
C ASN A 409 -8.19 27.17 -21.13
N ALA A 410 -7.26 27.12 -22.10
CA ALA A 410 -5.89 27.58 -21.91
C ALA A 410 -5.85 29.09 -21.62
N LEU A 411 -6.58 29.90 -22.41
CA LEU A 411 -6.61 31.36 -22.23
C LEU A 411 -7.29 31.76 -20.91
N ASP A 412 -8.41 31.14 -20.58
CA ASP A 412 -9.15 31.42 -19.34
C ASP A 412 -8.34 31.06 -18.11
N LEU A 413 -7.62 29.93 -18.13
CA LEU A 413 -6.74 29.50 -17.06
C LEU A 413 -5.57 30.47 -16.84
N MET A 414 -4.91 30.89 -17.91
CA MET A 414 -3.80 31.85 -17.84
C MET A 414 -4.26 33.21 -17.30
N ARG A 415 -5.43 33.70 -17.72
CA ARG A 415 -6.04 34.94 -17.19
C ARG A 415 -6.35 34.82 -15.71
N ALA A 416 -7.00 33.72 -15.29
CA ALA A 416 -7.37 33.51 -13.88
C ALA A 416 -6.16 33.41 -12.94
N LEU A 417 -4.99 33.01 -13.46
CA LEU A 417 -3.75 32.88 -12.70
C LEU A 417 -2.76 34.07 -12.89
N ASP A 418 -3.17 35.13 -13.58
CA ASP A 418 -2.34 36.30 -13.86
C ASP A 418 -0.97 35.91 -14.46
N VAL A 419 -1.02 35.27 -15.62
CA VAL A 419 0.14 34.79 -16.38
C VAL A 419 0.37 35.66 -17.61
N GLU A 420 1.61 36.02 -17.92
CA GLU A 420 1.95 36.63 -19.20
C GLU A 420 1.64 35.66 -20.33
N MET A 421 0.79 36.06 -21.29
CA MET A 421 0.26 35.17 -22.31
C MET A 421 0.85 35.48 -23.68
N HIS A 422 1.31 34.43 -24.36
CA HIS A 422 1.74 34.48 -25.74
C HIS A 422 1.08 33.38 -26.56
N GLU A 423 0.86 33.67 -27.85
CA GLU A 423 0.37 32.71 -28.83
C GLU A 423 1.35 32.61 -29.99
N VAL A 424 1.68 31.37 -30.37
CA VAL A 424 2.51 31.08 -31.55
C VAL A 424 1.89 29.90 -32.30
N ALA A 425 1.28 30.18 -33.46
CA ALA A 425 0.77 29.15 -34.35
C ALA A 425 1.94 28.34 -34.94
N ILE A 426 1.87 27.00 -34.86
CA ILE A 426 2.97 26.12 -35.26
C ILE A 426 2.92 25.67 -36.71
N GLU A 427 1.84 25.93 -37.44
CA GLU A 427 1.53 25.36 -38.76
C GLU A 427 2.57 25.63 -39.81
N GLU A 428 2.94 26.90 -40.01
CA GLU A 428 3.91 27.26 -41.03
C GLU A 428 5.25 26.55 -40.81
N GLY A 429 5.72 26.51 -39.55
CA GLY A 429 6.96 25.84 -39.19
C GLY A 429 6.90 24.33 -39.40
N VAL A 430 5.79 23.69 -39.01
CA VAL A 430 5.58 22.25 -39.22
C VAL A 430 5.50 21.91 -40.71
N GLN A 431 4.74 22.69 -41.49
CA GLN A 431 4.59 22.46 -42.93
C GLN A 431 5.93 22.65 -43.67
N ALA A 432 6.69 23.69 -43.33
CA ALA A 432 8.03 23.89 -43.90
C ALA A 432 8.96 22.71 -43.61
N HIS A 433 8.95 22.23 -42.34
CA HIS A 433 9.73 21.06 -41.93
C HIS A 433 9.32 19.78 -42.65
N LEU A 434 8.01 19.46 -42.69
CA LEU A 434 7.48 18.29 -43.38
C LEU A 434 7.87 18.28 -44.88
N LYS A 435 7.76 19.42 -45.54
CA LYS A 435 8.18 19.59 -46.92
C LYS A 435 9.68 19.35 -47.11
N GLN A 436 10.52 19.85 -46.21
CA GLN A 436 11.98 19.65 -46.28
C GLN A 436 12.41 18.18 -46.19
N ILE A 437 11.69 17.37 -45.39
CA ILE A 437 11.95 15.94 -45.24
C ILE A 437 11.21 15.06 -46.28
N GLY A 438 10.50 15.67 -47.25
CA GLY A 438 9.75 14.97 -48.29
C GLY A 438 8.42 14.34 -47.85
N HIS A 439 7.88 14.76 -46.72
CA HIS A 439 6.54 14.34 -46.28
C HIS A 439 5.44 15.11 -47.02
N PRO A 440 4.28 14.48 -47.37
CA PRO A 440 3.18 15.15 -48.10
C PRO A 440 2.63 16.44 -47.45
N GLY A 441 2.86 16.65 -46.15
CA GLY A 441 2.41 17.84 -45.43
C GLY A 441 0.97 17.74 -44.87
N SER A 442 0.22 16.73 -45.28
CA SER A 442 -1.11 16.42 -44.74
C SER A 442 -1.08 15.11 -43.96
N TYR A 443 -2.00 14.95 -43.03
CA TYR A 443 -2.14 13.71 -42.25
C TYR A 443 -2.50 12.53 -43.15
N GLN A 444 -1.68 11.48 -43.13
CA GLN A 444 -1.82 10.32 -44.04
C GLN A 444 -2.66 9.18 -43.42
N GLY A 445 -3.37 9.42 -42.34
CA GLY A 445 -4.20 8.43 -41.64
C GLY A 445 -3.53 7.85 -40.39
N ASP A 446 -4.19 6.85 -39.79
CA ASP A 446 -3.74 6.23 -38.54
C ASP A 446 -2.31 5.68 -38.65
N GLY A 447 -1.46 6.12 -37.71
CA GLY A 447 -0.05 5.73 -37.67
C GLY A 447 0.92 6.70 -38.34
N ASP A 448 0.46 7.86 -38.81
CA ASP A 448 1.36 8.92 -39.30
C ASP A 448 2.11 9.61 -38.15
N THR A 449 3.02 8.83 -37.56
CA THR A 449 3.83 9.25 -36.41
C THR A 449 4.75 10.43 -36.77
N THR A 450 5.12 10.58 -38.07
CA THR A 450 5.93 11.71 -38.52
C THR A 450 5.17 13.01 -38.38
N TYR A 451 3.92 13.04 -38.83
CA TYR A 451 3.05 14.21 -38.73
C TYR A 451 2.76 14.60 -37.26
N GLU A 452 2.40 13.61 -36.44
CA GLU A 452 2.13 13.82 -35.01
C GLU A 452 3.38 14.34 -34.28
N ASN A 453 4.52 13.67 -34.44
CA ASN A 453 5.77 14.02 -33.76
C ASN A 453 6.38 15.35 -34.23
N ALA A 454 6.21 15.72 -35.49
CA ALA A 454 6.68 17.02 -35.99
C ALA A 454 6.03 18.18 -35.25
N GLN A 455 4.73 18.08 -34.97
CA GLN A 455 4.00 19.09 -34.20
C GLN A 455 4.47 19.17 -32.74
N ALA A 456 4.60 18.03 -32.07
CA ALA A 456 5.04 18.00 -30.68
C ALA A 456 6.47 18.55 -30.53
N ARG A 457 7.38 18.19 -31.46
CA ARG A 457 8.76 18.72 -31.46
C ARG A 457 8.81 20.20 -31.77
N MET A 458 7.98 20.69 -32.69
CA MET A 458 7.90 22.12 -33.01
C MET A 458 7.50 22.95 -31.80
N ARG A 459 6.51 22.47 -31.02
CA ARG A 459 6.12 23.11 -29.75
C ARG A 459 7.30 23.17 -28.78
N THR A 460 8.00 22.09 -28.57
CA THR A 460 9.15 22.03 -27.66
C THR A 460 10.30 22.91 -28.15
N TYR A 461 10.59 22.90 -29.47
CA TYR A 461 11.60 23.74 -30.10
C TYR A 461 11.33 25.24 -29.83
N ILE A 462 10.10 25.69 -30.06
CA ILE A 462 9.68 27.07 -29.77
C ILE A 462 9.84 27.39 -28.27
N LEU A 463 9.35 26.52 -27.37
CA LEU A 463 9.43 26.77 -25.92
C LEU A 463 10.88 26.88 -25.42
N MET A 464 11.80 26.07 -25.96
CA MET A 464 13.22 26.11 -25.58
C MET A 464 13.88 27.42 -26.06
N ASP A 465 13.59 27.88 -27.28
CA ASP A 465 14.17 29.11 -27.83
C ASP A 465 13.61 30.35 -27.13
N VAL A 466 12.31 30.43 -26.90
CA VAL A 466 11.73 31.58 -26.16
C VAL A 466 12.19 31.61 -24.69
N ALA A 467 12.46 30.44 -24.08
CA ALA A 467 13.07 30.38 -22.76
C ALA A 467 14.50 30.95 -22.77
N ASN A 468 15.29 30.67 -23.83
CA ASN A 468 16.61 31.27 -23.98
C ASN A 468 16.52 32.79 -24.15
N MET A 469 15.59 33.29 -24.96
CA MET A 469 15.35 34.74 -25.15
C MET A 469 14.94 35.42 -23.85
N ALA A 470 14.10 34.77 -23.04
CA ALA A 470 13.62 35.30 -21.78
C ALA A 470 14.58 35.06 -20.60
N ASN A 471 15.76 34.45 -20.81
CA ASN A 471 16.58 33.93 -19.72
C ASN A 471 15.73 33.11 -18.71
N GLY A 472 14.97 32.16 -19.24
CA GLY A 472 13.94 31.42 -18.52
C GLY A 472 14.21 29.92 -18.45
N LEU A 473 13.36 29.24 -17.71
CA LEU A 473 13.38 27.79 -17.51
C LEU A 473 12.09 27.17 -18.06
N VAL A 474 12.21 26.20 -18.96
CA VAL A 474 11.05 25.45 -19.48
C VAL A 474 10.54 24.47 -18.46
N VAL A 475 9.29 24.64 -18.04
CA VAL A 475 8.58 23.74 -17.10
C VAL A 475 7.87 22.65 -17.89
N GLY A 476 8.19 21.37 -17.56
CA GLY A 476 7.60 20.21 -18.19
C GLY A 476 6.24 19.84 -17.60
N THR A 477 5.34 19.39 -18.47
CA THR A 477 3.95 19.06 -18.12
C THR A 477 3.67 17.56 -18.09
N GLY A 478 4.52 16.71 -18.69
CA GLY A 478 4.32 15.25 -18.79
C GLY A 478 4.20 14.57 -17.44
N ASP A 479 3.24 13.65 -17.32
CA ASP A 479 2.93 12.92 -16.10
C ASP A 479 3.54 11.51 -16.04
N LEU A 480 3.39 10.84 -14.89
CA LEU A 480 3.93 9.50 -14.63
C LEU A 480 3.33 8.43 -15.57
N SER A 481 2.03 8.49 -15.86
CA SER A 481 1.32 7.50 -16.68
C SER A 481 1.75 7.59 -18.16
N GLU A 482 1.93 8.81 -18.66
CA GLU A 482 2.48 9.04 -20.00
C GLU A 482 3.89 8.51 -20.12
N LEU A 483 4.73 8.74 -19.12
CA LEU A 483 6.10 8.22 -19.07
C LEU A 483 6.14 6.69 -18.96
N ALA A 484 5.21 6.07 -18.24
CA ALA A 484 5.11 4.62 -18.14
C ALA A 484 4.81 3.96 -19.48
N LEU A 485 3.85 4.52 -20.23
CA LEU A 485 3.39 3.99 -21.50
C LEU A 485 4.20 4.52 -22.70
N GLY A 486 5.12 5.47 -22.47
CA GLY A 486 5.82 6.20 -23.52
C GLY A 486 4.85 6.97 -24.42
N TRP A 487 3.72 7.43 -23.86
CA TRP A 487 2.72 8.24 -24.57
C TRP A 487 3.14 9.70 -24.58
N CYS A 488 4.29 9.94 -25.16
CA CYS A 488 4.92 11.25 -25.36
C CYS A 488 5.84 11.16 -26.57
N THR A 489 6.05 12.27 -27.24
CA THR A 489 7.01 12.34 -28.34
C THR A 489 8.44 12.46 -27.81
N TYR A 490 9.29 11.49 -28.15
CA TYR A 490 10.71 11.55 -27.78
C TYR A 490 11.35 12.82 -28.32
N ASN A 491 12.08 13.53 -27.46
CA ASN A 491 12.68 14.83 -27.75
C ASN A 491 11.63 15.88 -28.21
N GLY A 492 10.42 15.75 -27.75
CA GLY A 492 9.31 16.69 -27.91
C GLY A 492 8.74 17.06 -26.55
N ASP A 493 7.44 16.85 -26.37
CA ASP A 493 6.72 17.12 -25.11
C ASP A 493 7.24 16.38 -23.89
N HIS A 494 8.02 15.31 -24.06
CA HIS A 494 8.66 14.61 -22.95
C HIS A 494 9.90 15.34 -22.38
N MET A 495 10.41 16.36 -23.08
CA MET A 495 11.60 17.12 -22.68
C MET A 495 11.25 18.46 -22.06
N SER A 496 12.01 18.83 -21.04
CA SER A 496 11.91 20.11 -20.35
C SER A 496 13.17 20.36 -19.53
N MET A 497 13.29 21.53 -18.92
CA MET A 497 14.39 21.83 -17.99
C MET A 497 14.06 21.40 -16.56
N TYR A 498 12.76 21.30 -16.20
CA TYR A 498 12.28 20.75 -14.94
C TYR A 498 10.86 20.19 -15.07
N ALA A 499 10.68 18.89 -14.88
CA ALA A 499 9.42 18.18 -15.08
C ALA A 499 8.63 18.05 -13.78
N VAL A 500 7.77 19.01 -13.50
CA VAL A 500 7.06 19.10 -12.22
C VAL A 500 6.06 17.96 -11.98
N ASN A 501 5.48 17.37 -13.02
CA ASN A 501 4.47 16.31 -12.93
C ASN A 501 5.03 14.89 -13.12
N ALA A 502 6.32 14.70 -13.37
CA ALA A 502 6.91 13.41 -13.76
C ALA A 502 6.66 12.24 -12.79
N SER A 503 6.27 12.52 -11.55
CA SER A 503 5.96 11.52 -10.52
C SER A 503 4.48 11.50 -10.11
N VAL A 504 3.60 12.21 -10.84
CA VAL A 504 2.15 12.26 -10.58
C VAL A 504 1.43 11.44 -11.64
N PRO A 505 0.70 10.36 -11.30
CA PRO A 505 -0.08 9.60 -12.28
C PRO A 505 -1.31 10.37 -12.76
N LYS A 506 -1.75 10.10 -13.98
CA LYS A 506 -2.89 10.79 -14.64
C LYS A 506 -4.16 10.79 -13.78
N THR A 507 -4.47 9.66 -13.15
CA THR A 507 -5.61 9.55 -12.25
C THR A 507 -5.54 10.53 -11.08
N LEU A 508 -4.35 10.79 -10.56
CA LEU A 508 -4.15 11.72 -9.43
C LEU A 508 -4.12 13.19 -9.89
N VAL A 509 -3.64 13.48 -11.11
CA VAL A 509 -3.63 14.85 -11.67
C VAL A 509 -5.04 15.47 -11.60
N GLN A 510 -6.06 14.72 -12.02
CA GLN A 510 -7.45 15.20 -12.00
C GLN A 510 -7.93 15.52 -10.58
N TYR A 511 -7.60 14.66 -9.59
CA TYR A 511 -7.99 14.89 -8.19
C TYR A 511 -7.29 16.11 -7.59
N ILE A 512 -6.02 16.35 -7.92
CA ILE A 512 -5.29 17.54 -7.44
C ILE A 512 -5.93 18.83 -8.01
N CYS A 513 -6.19 18.89 -9.31
CA CYS A 513 -6.83 20.04 -9.95
C CYS A 513 -8.23 20.29 -9.38
N ARG A 514 -9.03 19.23 -9.19
CA ARG A 514 -10.38 19.33 -8.62
C ARG A 514 -10.35 19.77 -7.15
N THR A 515 -9.47 19.22 -6.34
CA THR A 515 -9.31 19.63 -4.93
C THR A 515 -8.90 21.09 -4.84
N TYR A 516 -7.95 21.51 -5.68
CA TYR A 516 -7.52 22.92 -5.71
C TYR A 516 -8.66 23.87 -6.11
N ALA A 517 -9.52 23.48 -7.05
CA ALA A 517 -10.69 24.26 -7.45
C ALA A 517 -11.62 24.59 -6.27
N TYR A 518 -11.78 23.67 -5.32
CA TYR A 518 -12.65 23.89 -4.16
C TYR A 518 -12.02 24.72 -3.03
N ILE A 519 -10.70 24.87 -3.02
CA ILE A 519 -9.99 25.57 -1.93
C ILE A 519 -9.34 26.90 -2.35
N CYS A 520 -9.32 27.22 -3.66
CA CYS A 520 -8.58 28.38 -4.18
C CYS A 520 -9.20 29.76 -3.85
N ASN A 521 -10.42 29.80 -3.32
CA ASN A 521 -11.16 31.02 -2.99
C ASN A 521 -11.31 32.05 -4.17
N GLN A 522 -11.22 31.58 -5.41
CA GLN A 522 -11.37 32.38 -6.65
C GLN A 522 -12.39 31.69 -7.55
N GLU A 523 -13.57 32.28 -7.71
CA GLU A 523 -14.67 31.61 -8.43
C GLU A 523 -14.35 31.41 -9.92
N ASP A 524 -13.77 32.40 -10.59
CA ASP A 524 -13.35 32.28 -12.00
C ASP A 524 -12.37 31.13 -12.22
N LEU A 525 -11.37 31.00 -11.34
CA LEU A 525 -10.40 29.91 -11.39
C LEU A 525 -11.04 28.55 -11.12
N LYS A 526 -11.97 28.48 -10.17
CA LYS A 526 -12.71 27.25 -9.85
C LYS A 526 -13.53 26.78 -11.04
N GLU A 527 -14.27 27.68 -11.70
CA GLU A 527 -15.08 27.34 -12.89
C GLU A 527 -14.21 26.77 -14.01
N VAL A 528 -13.08 27.42 -14.31
CA VAL A 528 -12.15 26.97 -15.35
C VAL A 528 -11.55 25.60 -15.00
N LEU A 529 -11.10 25.42 -13.76
CA LEU A 529 -10.52 24.15 -13.32
C LEU A 529 -11.53 22.99 -13.40
N LEU A 530 -12.77 23.21 -12.95
CA LEU A 530 -13.83 22.19 -13.04
C LEU A 530 -14.18 21.86 -14.49
N LYS A 531 -14.20 22.88 -15.37
CA LYS A 531 -14.42 22.71 -16.81
C LYS A 531 -13.32 21.85 -17.44
N ILE A 532 -12.05 22.13 -17.12
CA ILE A 532 -10.90 21.33 -17.59
C ILE A 532 -10.97 19.89 -17.06
N CYS A 533 -11.29 19.70 -15.77
CA CYS A 533 -11.43 18.37 -15.18
C CYS A 533 -12.50 17.49 -15.82
N ASN A 534 -13.48 18.09 -16.50
CA ASN A 534 -14.57 17.39 -17.19
C ASN A 534 -14.31 17.22 -18.71
N THR A 535 -13.17 17.70 -19.21
CA THR A 535 -12.79 17.58 -20.63
C THR A 535 -12.23 16.18 -20.93
N PRO A 536 -12.65 15.51 -22.02
CA PRO A 536 -12.04 14.25 -22.45
C PRO A 536 -10.54 14.42 -22.76
N ILE A 537 -9.74 13.41 -22.39
CA ILE A 537 -8.29 13.43 -22.62
C ILE A 537 -7.99 13.11 -24.08
N SER A 538 -7.30 14.02 -24.79
CA SER A 538 -6.87 13.86 -26.19
C SER A 538 -5.52 14.53 -26.44
N PRO A 539 -4.64 13.96 -27.26
CA PRO A 539 -3.36 14.57 -27.61
C PRO A 539 -3.48 15.73 -28.61
N GLU A 540 -4.65 15.90 -29.28
CA GLU A 540 -4.92 16.96 -30.29
C GLU A 540 -3.81 17.10 -31.36
N LEU A 541 -3.27 15.97 -31.82
CA LEU A 541 -2.23 15.91 -32.85
C LEU A 541 -2.75 15.47 -34.23
N THR A 542 -4.02 15.05 -34.28
CA THR A 542 -4.71 14.59 -35.51
C THR A 542 -5.87 15.50 -35.85
N PRO A 543 -6.23 15.62 -37.14
CA PRO A 543 -7.40 16.40 -37.56
C PRO A 543 -8.70 15.94 -36.87
N HIS A 544 -9.62 16.85 -36.66
CA HIS A 544 -10.97 16.54 -36.18
C HIS A 544 -11.77 15.75 -37.23
N ASP A 545 -12.84 15.07 -36.76
CA ASP A 545 -13.82 14.44 -37.64
C ASP A 545 -14.66 15.52 -38.41
N GLU A 546 -15.47 15.07 -39.36
CA GLU A 546 -16.33 15.95 -40.19
C GLU A 546 -17.29 16.83 -39.35
N ASN A 547 -17.52 16.51 -38.09
CA ASN A 547 -18.36 17.23 -37.16
C ASN A 547 -17.56 18.11 -36.18
N GLY A 548 -16.25 18.27 -36.35
CA GLY A 548 -15.37 19.05 -35.48
C GLY A 548 -15.14 18.40 -34.10
N LYS A 549 -15.41 17.08 -33.96
CA LYS A 549 -15.15 16.35 -32.74
C LYS A 549 -13.77 15.73 -32.78
N ILE A 550 -13.20 15.48 -31.58
CA ILE A 550 -11.93 14.80 -31.40
C ILE A 550 -11.99 13.42 -32.08
N ALA A 551 -11.23 13.24 -33.17
CA ALA A 551 -11.20 12.00 -33.94
C ALA A 551 -10.48 10.88 -33.20
N GLN A 552 -9.56 11.21 -32.29
CA GLN A 552 -8.75 10.22 -31.57
C GLN A 552 -8.75 10.53 -30.07
N ARG A 553 -9.30 9.62 -29.28
CA ARG A 553 -9.14 9.65 -27.83
C ARG A 553 -7.88 8.88 -27.44
N THR A 554 -7.12 9.40 -26.50
CA THR A 554 -5.92 8.75 -25.96
C THR A 554 -6.22 7.34 -25.50
N GLU A 555 -7.32 7.14 -24.78
CA GLU A 555 -7.71 5.84 -24.24
C GLU A 555 -8.05 4.78 -25.29
N ASP A 556 -8.38 5.15 -26.53
CA ASP A 556 -8.63 4.19 -27.61
C ASP A 556 -7.33 3.50 -28.04
N LYS A 557 -6.19 4.20 -27.97
CA LYS A 557 -4.85 3.66 -28.33
C LYS A 557 -4.12 2.98 -27.20
N ILE A 558 -4.14 3.57 -25.98
CA ILE A 558 -3.36 3.06 -24.84
C ILE A 558 -4.20 2.34 -23.81
N GLY A 559 -5.54 2.36 -23.93
CA GLY A 559 -6.47 1.87 -22.91
C GLY A 559 -6.73 2.91 -21.81
N LYS A 560 -7.69 2.59 -20.94
CA LYS A 560 -8.07 3.48 -19.83
C LYS A 560 -6.90 3.73 -18.89
N TYR A 561 -6.71 4.97 -18.49
CA TYR A 561 -5.67 5.35 -17.52
C TYR A 561 -5.86 4.69 -16.16
N ASP A 562 -7.08 4.48 -15.70
CA ASP A 562 -7.34 3.81 -14.42
C ASP A 562 -6.67 2.43 -14.36
N LEU A 563 -6.83 1.60 -15.40
CA LEU A 563 -6.19 0.29 -15.47
C LEU A 563 -4.68 0.37 -15.64
N ASN A 564 -4.18 1.30 -16.46
CA ASN A 564 -2.75 1.46 -16.66
C ASN A 564 -2.06 1.91 -15.36
N ASP A 565 -2.63 2.86 -14.63
CA ASP A 565 -2.12 3.33 -13.34
C ASP A 565 -2.22 2.23 -12.28
N PHE A 566 -3.29 1.41 -12.31
CA PHE A 566 -3.42 0.24 -11.47
C PHE A 566 -2.26 -0.74 -11.69
N PHE A 567 -2.01 -1.13 -12.93
CA PHE A 567 -0.90 -2.04 -13.26
C PHE A 567 0.45 -1.44 -12.88
N LEU A 568 0.66 -0.18 -13.20
CA LEU A 568 1.88 0.56 -12.88
C LEU A 568 2.19 0.54 -11.39
N TYR A 569 1.17 0.78 -10.56
CA TYR A 569 1.33 0.77 -9.11
C TYR A 569 1.82 -0.57 -8.59
N TYR A 570 1.16 -1.66 -8.98
CA TYR A 570 1.51 -2.99 -8.48
C TYR A 570 2.82 -3.52 -9.04
N VAL A 571 3.17 -3.16 -10.28
CA VAL A 571 4.49 -3.47 -10.87
C VAL A 571 5.61 -2.75 -10.11
N LEU A 572 5.49 -1.45 -9.92
CA LEU A 572 6.59 -0.65 -9.35
C LEU A 572 6.67 -0.77 -7.83
N ARG A 573 5.52 -0.66 -7.14
CA ARG A 573 5.49 -0.63 -5.68
C ARG A 573 5.74 -2.01 -5.06
N TYR A 574 5.18 -3.06 -5.65
CA TYR A 574 5.21 -4.41 -5.08
C TYR A 574 6.00 -5.41 -5.94
N GLY A 575 6.22 -5.16 -7.22
CA GLY A 575 6.89 -6.10 -8.13
C GLY A 575 6.09 -7.39 -8.30
N TYR A 576 4.77 -7.32 -8.22
CA TYR A 576 3.91 -8.49 -8.36
C TYR A 576 3.97 -9.09 -9.74
N SER A 577 3.75 -10.41 -9.81
CA SER A 577 3.61 -11.11 -11.09
C SER A 577 2.37 -10.64 -11.85
N PRO A 578 2.39 -10.71 -13.18
CA PRO A 578 1.20 -10.45 -14.00
C PRO A 578 -0.04 -11.23 -13.58
N GLU A 579 0.11 -12.50 -13.18
CA GLU A 579 -0.99 -13.33 -12.68
C GLU A 579 -1.62 -12.71 -11.44
N LYS A 580 -0.81 -12.28 -10.47
CA LYS A 580 -1.32 -11.64 -9.25
C LYS A 580 -1.95 -10.29 -9.53
N ILE A 581 -1.37 -9.49 -10.43
CA ILE A 581 -1.96 -8.21 -10.85
C ILE A 581 -3.32 -8.44 -11.53
N MET A 582 -3.46 -9.51 -12.32
CA MET A 582 -4.74 -9.92 -12.92
C MET A 582 -5.79 -10.20 -11.83
N VAL A 583 -5.44 -10.99 -10.80
CA VAL A 583 -6.33 -11.27 -9.66
C VAL A 583 -6.79 -9.99 -8.99
N LEU A 584 -5.85 -9.10 -8.66
CA LEU A 584 -6.17 -7.84 -7.99
C LEU A 584 -7.04 -6.93 -8.87
N ALA A 585 -6.76 -6.88 -10.19
CA ALA A 585 -7.55 -6.11 -11.14
C ALA A 585 -8.99 -6.64 -11.25
N LEU A 586 -9.17 -7.95 -11.40
CA LEU A 586 -10.50 -8.56 -11.47
C LEU A 586 -11.27 -8.41 -10.15
N THR A 587 -10.57 -8.40 -9.02
CA THR A 587 -11.19 -8.12 -7.71
C THR A 587 -11.63 -6.66 -7.60
N ALA A 588 -10.79 -5.71 -8.06
CA ALA A 588 -11.08 -4.29 -8.02
C ALA A 588 -12.14 -3.84 -9.03
N TYR A 589 -12.21 -4.50 -10.19
CA TYR A 589 -13.11 -4.16 -11.31
C TYR A 589 -14.01 -5.35 -11.66
N PRO A 590 -14.96 -5.72 -10.80
CA PRO A 590 -15.81 -6.90 -11.00
C PRO A 590 -16.71 -6.82 -12.25
N GLU A 591 -16.88 -5.62 -12.81
CA GLU A 591 -17.63 -5.38 -14.05
C GLU A 591 -16.83 -5.68 -15.32
N LEU A 592 -15.52 -5.89 -15.22
CA LEU A 592 -14.66 -6.17 -16.37
C LEU A 592 -14.52 -7.66 -16.61
N GLU A 593 -14.64 -8.05 -17.88
CA GLU A 593 -14.33 -9.40 -18.32
C GLU A 593 -12.82 -9.65 -18.27
N LYS A 594 -12.41 -10.85 -17.87
CA LYS A 594 -11.01 -11.29 -17.77
C LYS A 594 -10.24 -11.02 -19.05
N GLU A 595 -10.82 -11.26 -20.21
CA GLU A 595 -10.18 -11.05 -21.51
C GLU A 595 -9.85 -9.56 -21.75
N LYS A 596 -10.73 -8.64 -21.38
CA LYS A 596 -10.47 -7.19 -21.49
C LYS A 596 -9.33 -6.74 -20.60
N VAL A 597 -9.23 -7.30 -19.38
CA VAL A 597 -8.10 -7.03 -18.48
C VAL A 597 -6.82 -7.60 -19.05
N ARG A 598 -6.86 -8.83 -19.61
CA ARG A 598 -5.72 -9.49 -20.28
C ARG A 598 -5.18 -8.66 -21.46
N GLU A 599 -6.05 -8.19 -22.35
CA GLU A 599 -5.68 -7.33 -23.48
C GLU A 599 -5.03 -6.02 -23.01
N ALA A 600 -5.60 -5.40 -21.97
CA ALA A 600 -5.05 -4.17 -21.38
C ALA A 600 -3.64 -4.42 -20.79
N MET A 601 -3.45 -5.53 -20.07
CA MET A 601 -2.16 -5.89 -19.48
C MET A 601 -1.10 -6.23 -20.56
N LEU A 602 -1.47 -6.95 -21.61
CA LEU A 602 -0.57 -7.22 -22.76
C LEU A 602 -0.09 -5.91 -23.39
N ARG A 603 -1.02 -4.96 -23.59
CA ARG A 603 -0.70 -3.63 -24.13
C ARG A 603 0.21 -2.87 -23.19
N PHE A 604 -0.12 -2.86 -21.89
CA PHE A 604 0.67 -2.18 -20.85
C PHE A 604 2.11 -2.71 -20.81
N PHE A 605 2.34 -4.00 -20.64
CA PHE A 605 3.68 -4.56 -20.53
C PHE A 605 4.49 -4.39 -21.83
N LYS A 606 3.88 -4.60 -22.99
CA LYS A 606 4.53 -4.35 -24.28
C LYS A 606 5.01 -2.91 -24.41
N ARG A 607 4.15 -1.94 -24.06
CA ARG A 607 4.54 -0.52 -24.12
C ARG A 607 5.54 -0.18 -23.03
N PHE A 608 5.31 -0.61 -21.80
CA PHE A 608 6.20 -0.33 -20.68
C PHE A 608 7.65 -0.74 -20.95
N PHE A 609 7.86 -1.89 -21.54
CA PHE A 609 9.21 -2.35 -21.92
C PHE A 609 9.75 -1.61 -23.15
N ASN A 610 9.01 -1.57 -24.25
CA ASN A 610 9.49 -1.00 -25.51
C ASN A 610 9.78 0.50 -25.45
N GLN A 611 9.18 1.22 -24.50
CA GLN A 611 9.31 2.67 -24.36
C GLN A 611 10.36 3.09 -23.31
N GLN A 612 11.13 2.15 -22.77
CA GLN A 612 12.14 2.46 -21.73
C GLN A 612 13.18 3.48 -22.20
N PHE A 613 13.58 3.47 -23.46
CA PHE A 613 14.57 4.42 -23.99
C PHE A 613 14.16 5.90 -23.78
N LYS A 614 12.86 6.20 -23.76
CA LYS A 614 12.34 7.54 -23.46
C LYS A 614 12.59 7.93 -22.00
N ARG A 615 12.51 6.95 -21.09
CA ARG A 615 12.71 7.18 -19.65
C ARG A 615 14.16 7.34 -19.26
N SER A 616 15.09 6.81 -20.06
CA SER A 616 16.54 6.89 -19.79
C SER A 616 17.07 8.32 -19.75
N CYS A 617 16.41 9.26 -20.43
CA CYS A 617 16.80 10.67 -20.51
C CYS A 617 15.77 11.63 -19.88
N LEU A 618 15.00 11.18 -18.89
CA LEU A 618 14.00 12.03 -18.24
C LEU A 618 14.64 13.27 -17.61
N PRO A 619 14.00 14.46 -17.77
CA PRO A 619 14.37 15.66 -17.05
C PRO A 619 14.33 15.46 -15.53
N ASP A 620 15.00 16.34 -14.80
CA ASP A 620 14.84 16.43 -13.34
C ASP A 620 13.42 16.81 -12.98
N GLY A 621 12.93 16.28 -11.87
CA GLY A 621 11.60 16.57 -11.33
C GLY A 621 11.42 15.98 -9.94
N PRO A 622 10.45 16.49 -9.15
CA PRO A 622 10.26 16.05 -7.77
C PRO A 622 9.59 14.68 -7.71
N LYS A 623 10.08 13.81 -6.81
CA LYS A 623 9.35 12.61 -6.41
C LYS A 623 8.31 12.98 -5.36
N VAL A 624 7.03 12.75 -5.66
CA VAL A 624 5.91 13.13 -4.76
C VAL A 624 5.22 11.93 -4.11
N GLY A 625 5.34 10.76 -4.68
CA GLY A 625 4.68 9.53 -4.21
C GLY A 625 5.66 8.38 -3.95
N SER A 626 5.10 7.19 -3.69
CA SER A 626 5.87 5.98 -3.40
C SER A 626 6.64 5.42 -4.59
N VAL A 627 6.33 5.86 -5.81
CA VAL A 627 6.96 5.37 -7.04
C VAL A 627 7.30 6.52 -8.00
N THR A 628 8.41 6.37 -8.72
CA THR A 628 8.82 7.24 -9.83
C THR A 628 9.51 6.40 -10.92
N LEU A 629 9.47 6.91 -12.14
CA LEU A 629 10.14 6.26 -13.29
C LEU A 629 11.47 6.93 -13.64
N SER A 630 11.91 7.89 -12.84
CA SER A 630 13.23 8.51 -13.02
C SER A 630 14.35 7.46 -12.86
N PRO A 631 15.31 7.38 -13.79
CA PRO A 631 16.46 6.49 -13.67
C PRO A 631 17.40 6.86 -12.51
N ARG A 632 17.25 8.07 -11.95
CA ARG A 632 17.92 8.54 -10.75
C ARG A 632 17.17 8.15 -9.47
N GLY A 633 15.92 7.66 -9.60
CA GLY A 633 15.04 7.27 -8.50
C GLY A 633 14.80 5.76 -8.45
N ASP A 634 13.52 5.33 -8.59
CA ASP A 634 13.07 3.98 -8.27
C ASP A 634 13.23 2.96 -9.41
N TRP A 635 13.36 3.40 -10.65
CA TRP A 635 13.32 2.48 -11.80
C TRP A 635 14.52 2.62 -12.74
N ARG A 636 15.35 1.59 -12.76
CA ARG A 636 16.49 1.45 -13.66
C ARG A 636 16.34 0.17 -14.47
N MET A 637 15.92 0.28 -15.72
CA MET A 637 15.75 -0.85 -16.62
C MET A 637 16.56 -0.61 -17.88
N PRO A 638 17.25 -1.62 -18.44
CA PRO A 638 17.87 -1.49 -19.76
C PRO A 638 16.79 -1.29 -20.84
N SER A 639 17.10 -0.46 -21.84
CA SER A 639 16.13 -0.09 -22.90
C SER A 639 15.81 -1.24 -23.86
N ASP A 640 16.64 -2.26 -23.90
CA ASP A 640 16.55 -3.45 -24.72
C ASP A 640 16.10 -4.71 -23.96
N ALA A 641 15.56 -4.53 -22.75
CA ALA A 641 15.01 -5.65 -21.98
C ALA A 641 13.80 -6.27 -22.69
N SER A 642 13.76 -7.61 -22.72
CA SER A 642 12.62 -8.35 -23.28
C SER A 642 11.42 -8.37 -22.33
N ALA A 643 10.22 -8.16 -22.88
CA ALA A 643 8.95 -8.28 -22.18
C ALA A 643 8.39 -9.72 -22.18
N GLU A 644 9.02 -10.67 -22.87
CA GLU A 644 8.43 -11.99 -23.16
C GLU A 644 7.96 -12.73 -21.91
N LEU A 645 8.77 -12.74 -20.85
CA LEU A 645 8.42 -13.42 -19.60
C LEU A 645 7.10 -12.90 -19.00
N TRP A 646 6.92 -11.57 -18.96
CA TRP A 646 5.68 -10.95 -18.46
C TRP A 646 4.50 -11.20 -19.38
N LEU A 647 4.71 -11.10 -20.71
CA LEU A 647 3.66 -11.35 -21.70
C LEU A 647 3.19 -12.80 -21.70
N GLU A 648 4.09 -13.76 -21.49
CA GLU A 648 3.73 -15.17 -21.33
C GLU A 648 2.89 -15.43 -20.08
N GLN A 649 3.26 -14.82 -18.96
CA GLN A 649 2.48 -14.93 -17.73
C GLN A 649 1.08 -14.31 -17.88
N VAL A 650 0.96 -13.15 -18.54
CA VAL A 650 -0.37 -12.56 -18.84
C VAL A 650 -1.22 -13.48 -19.71
N LYS A 651 -0.62 -14.16 -20.70
CA LYS A 651 -1.37 -15.09 -21.58
C LYS A 651 -1.84 -16.35 -20.86
N LYS A 652 -1.09 -16.78 -19.84
CA LYS A 652 -1.44 -17.95 -19.02
C LYS A 652 -2.46 -17.64 -17.93
N ALA A 653 -2.46 -16.41 -17.42
CA ALA A 653 -3.40 -15.91 -16.42
C ALA A 653 -4.83 -15.81 -17.00
#